data_1c02d19e7b0c80f1b7ee9d03ea1e360f
#
_entry.id   1c02d19e7b0c80f1b7ee9d03ea1e360f
#
_cell.length_a   1.000
_cell.length_b   1.000
_cell.length_c   1.000
_cell.angle_alpha   90.00
_cell.angle_beta   90.00
_cell.angle_gamma   90.00
#
_symmetry.space_group_name_H-M   'P 1'
#
loop_
_entity.id
_entity.type
_entity.pdbx_description
1 polymer ?
#
loop_
_entity_poly.entity_id
_entity_poly.type
_entity_poly.pdbx_seq_one_letter_code
_entity_poly.pdbx_strand_id
1 'polypeptide(L)'
;MAMKKIVVFAGRMFFLAAVSSIGAEALLAAPFGAFEEAPVAAIRPRGHLEEFLKRQADGITGHPEKLGYPFNTKLWEGPLDRVFFTEGVYNGDDEPKDCEGEEFWKSGMWWPYEQTAYQLDGMARVAQFVDAPALDAVVKRNLDWVYAHANPTNGDLFASLSASPSQWPLVVFFRAAMAYAEKHGDWDRLVKAFAANYEGKRSVRTKWGGRDMLNLEGMLKVMEFTKDASLLADAKAMYARSWERKTFGAKKHVIQHGVSLSEALKLPVLLYLYTGERAYLDQARAAVENVYEMDEQADGLFSCNEYTSGRDPRQGHETCVTADMMWTLGYFLQADGDVAMADRMERIAYNALPGSCTKDFRRHQYLSAVNQAVCGPFAQSAHFNYGESTWRQYRAAHFPQCCTGNINRSMPSFVRRMWMREKASGAPVAMLLGPSRFRGEQDGAAYEIVEETRYPFEDEARFTLKSDRPLAVTMKCRVPGWCDRPDAGKLVDLTLKAGETVSLALPAKLTLESDRNWHWIRRGPLTLSFVPPAETVEENPGDPFTALRITPKDGEWNYAFDLDEMKAAVAAAKVEFRKVGYPFEEPALAVRLPVRRIREWQTLDEGRFMPDPPLVAHPTGERAEIEFVPYATTLQRITCFADTEGRERLPVVAAYSNGELFPYDPGKPLADQSFEPEKWGPRDYTSRYQVPPRHPDLFFDVGAFFQGRKTECTLTYLTFRVWSDRDEANATWCLSAGYRVQAFIDGREVYAADGISEGLWMAPVWIRHPVKKGYNYMTVKLAHPGMWSMDQYPRLWGARLVVFAGGKEGK
;
A
#
# COMPACT_ATOMS: atom_id res chain seq x y z
N MET A 1 -37.82 39.83 -17.31
CA MET A 1 -36.61 39.02 -17.00
C MET A 1 -36.84 37.95 -15.90
N ALA A 2 -37.96 38.02 -15.16
CA ALA A 2 -38.28 37.07 -14.08
C ALA A 2 -39.00 35.77 -14.54
N MET A 3 -39.69 35.81 -15.69
CA MET A 3 -40.48 34.65 -16.17
C MET A 3 -39.66 33.53 -16.86
N LYS A 4 -38.42 33.79 -17.37
CA LYS A 4 -37.58 32.75 -18.01
C LYS A 4 -36.85 31.85 -16.99
N LYS A 5 -36.69 32.27 -15.73
CA LYS A 5 -36.08 31.48 -14.69
C LYS A 5 -36.98 30.40 -14.06
N ILE A 6 -38.31 30.65 -14.09
CA ILE A 6 -39.29 29.72 -13.49
C ILE A 6 -39.54 28.49 -14.39
N VAL A 7 -39.47 28.64 -15.70
CA VAL A 7 -39.70 27.53 -16.65
C VAL A 7 -38.54 26.52 -16.67
N VAL A 8 -37.30 26.98 -16.43
CA VAL A 8 -36.12 26.10 -16.37
C VAL A 8 -36.11 25.26 -15.09
N PHE A 9 -36.64 25.78 -13.99
CA PHE A 9 -36.71 25.03 -12.71
C PHE A 9 -37.84 23.99 -12.71
N ALA A 10 -38.97 24.26 -13.32
CA ALA A 10 -40.09 23.31 -13.45
C ALA A 10 -39.75 22.14 -14.42
N GLY A 11 -39.00 22.37 -15.51
CA GLY A 11 -38.58 21.33 -16.42
C GLY A 11 -37.58 20.34 -15.83
N ARG A 12 -36.76 20.74 -14.83
CA ARG A 12 -35.81 19.87 -14.13
C ARG A 12 -36.44 19.04 -13.00
N MET A 13 -37.50 19.53 -12.36
CA MET A 13 -38.24 18.75 -11.35
C MET A 13 -39.06 17.60 -11.96
N PHE A 14 -39.51 17.72 -13.21
CA PHE A 14 -40.23 16.63 -13.89
C PHE A 14 -39.33 15.49 -14.37
N PHE A 15 -38.03 15.73 -14.54
CA PHE A 15 -37.10 14.68 -14.95
C PHE A 15 -36.66 13.79 -13.77
N LEU A 16 -36.71 14.29 -12.52
CA LEU A 16 -36.42 13.52 -11.31
C LEU A 16 -37.57 12.56 -10.89
N ALA A 17 -38.79 12.80 -11.36
CA ALA A 17 -39.94 11.96 -11.02
C ALA A 17 -40.08 10.70 -11.94
N ALA A 18 -39.35 10.65 -13.05
CA ALA A 18 -39.42 9.54 -14.02
C ALA A 18 -38.40 8.44 -13.81
N VAL A 19 -37.49 8.55 -12.81
CA VAL A 19 -36.42 7.57 -12.54
C VAL A 19 -36.86 6.46 -11.58
N SER A 20 -38.09 6.52 -11.03
CA SER A 20 -38.54 5.60 -9.98
C SER A 20 -38.98 4.19 -10.45
N SER A 21 -38.75 3.81 -11.71
CA SER A 21 -39.14 2.46 -12.20
C SER A 21 -38.16 1.74 -13.11
N ILE A 22 -36.92 2.24 -13.24
CA ILE A 22 -35.85 1.44 -13.85
C ILE A 22 -35.18 0.69 -12.71
N GLY A 23 -35.26 -0.65 -12.74
CA GLY A 23 -34.72 -1.50 -11.69
C GLY A 23 -33.28 -1.12 -11.36
N ALA A 24 -32.99 -1.02 -10.06
CA ALA A 24 -31.71 -0.58 -9.49
C ALA A 24 -30.48 -1.34 -10.00
N GLU A 25 -30.65 -2.45 -10.69
CA GLU A 25 -29.58 -3.33 -11.17
C GLU A 25 -28.85 -2.83 -12.43
N ALA A 26 -29.48 -2.01 -13.26
CA ALA A 26 -28.87 -1.55 -14.53
C ALA A 26 -28.01 -0.26 -14.39
N LEU A 27 -27.94 0.34 -13.20
CA LEU A 27 -27.41 1.69 -12.99
C LEU A 27 -25.97 1.74 -12.45
N LEU A 28 -25.34 0.59 -12.19
CA LEU A 28 -24.09 0.54 -11.43
C LEU A 28 -22.83 0.30 -12.28
N ALA A 29 -22.94 0.16 -13.58
CA ALA A 29 -21.82 -0.23 -14.44
C ALA A 29 -21.24 0.93 -15.25
N ALA A 30 -19.95 1.19 -15.08
CA ALA A 30 -19.19 2.06 -15.97
C ALA A 30 -19.33 1.63 -17.44
N PRO A 31 -19.62 2.54 -18.41
CA PRO A 31 -20.08 2.15 -19.76
C PRO A 31 -19.09 1.26 -20.54
N PHE A 32 -17.77 1.48 -20.36
CA PHE A 32 -16.73 0.83 -21.16
C PHE A 32 -15.99 -0.31 -20.46
N GLY A 33 -16.31 -0.64 -19.20
CA GLY A 33 -15.76 -1.82 -18.54
C GLY A 33 -16.27 -3.11 -19.16
N ALA A 34 -15.43 -4.13 -19.27
CA ALA A 34 -15.82 -5.47 -19.70
C ALA A 34 -16.57 -6.24 -18.59
N PHE A 35 -16.28 -5.91 -17.34
CA PHE A 35 -16.87 -6.49 -16.15
C PHE A 35 -17.52 -5.44 -15.27
N GLU A 36 -18.50 -5.84 -14.50
CA GLU A 36 -19.13 -5.04 -13.47
C GLU A 36 -19.07 -5.75 -12.12
N GLU A 37 -19.03 -4.98 -11.05
CA GLU A 37 -19.14 -5.55 -9.70
C GLU A 37 -20.55 -6.17 -9.52
N ALA A 38 -20.62 -7.41 -9.06
CA ALA A 38 -21.89 -8.01 -8.76
C ALA A 38 -22.64 -7.26 -7.62
N PRO A 39 -23.96 -7.30 -7.55
CA PRO A 39 -24.69 -6.71 -6.43
C PRO A 39 -24.16 -7.23 -5.08
N VAL A 40 -24.00 -6.34 -4.10
CA VAL A 40 -23.48 -6.71 -2.77
C VAL A 40 -24.30 -7.83 -2.13
N ALA A 41 -25.62 -7.80 -2.30
CA ALA A 41 -26.54 -8.83 -1.79
C ALA A 41 -26.29 -10.22 -2.39
N ALA A 42 -25.67 -10.28 -3.58
CA ALA A 42 -25.34 -11.53 -4.26
C ALA A 42 -24.12 -12.24 -3.65
N ILE A 43 -23.23 -11.51 -3.00
CA ILE A 43 -21.95 -12.03 -2.51
C ILE A 43 -22.03 -12.32 -1.01
N ARG A 44 -21.55 -13.48 -0.58
CA ARG A 44 -21.34 -13.81 0.84
C ARG A 44 -20.02 -14.55 0.99
N PRO A 45 -19.06 -14.02 1.75
CA PRO A 45 -17.86 -14.76 2.13
C PRO A 45 -18.23 -15.92 3.05
N ARG A 46 -17.37 -16.92 3.11
CA ARG A 46 -17.50 -18.10 3.97
C ARG A 46 -16.13 -18.43 4.58
N GLY A 47 -16.11 -19.43 5.46
CA GLY A 47 -14.87 -19.96 6.03
C GLY A 47 -13.96 -18.87 6.60
N HIS A 48 -12.69 -18.93 6.25
CA HIS A 48 -11.69 -18.00 6.81
C HIS A 48 -11.88 -16.51 6.42
N LEU A 49 -12.52 -16.22 5.29
CA LEU A 49 -12.82 -14.84 4.89
C LEU A 49 -13.99 -14.26 5.70
N GLU A 50 -15.04 -15.06 5.93
CA GLU A 50 -16.11 -14.65 6.83
C GLU A 50 -15.62 -14.45 8.26
N GLU A 51 -14.77 -15.37 8.74
CA GLU A 51 -14.17 -15.28 10.07
C GLU A 51 -13.30 -14.03 10.23
N PHE A 52 -12.50 -13.68 9.19
CA PHE A 52 -11.73 -12.44 9.19
C PHE A 52 -12.64 -11.22 9.39
N LEU A 53 -13.71 -11.13 8.62
CA LEU A 53 -14.63 -9.98 8.71
C LEU A 53 -15.41 -9.94 10.04
N LYS A 54 -15.74 -11.09 10.64
CA LYS A 54 -16.33 -11.15 11.98
C LYS A 54 -15.36 -10.63 13.03
N ARG A 55 -14.11 -11.09 13.01
CA ARG A 55 -13.05 -10.59 13.90
C ARG A 55 -12.78 -9.10 13.67
N GLN A 56 -12.84 -8.66 12.44
CA GLN A 56 -12.72 -7.24 12.09
C GLN A 56 -13.87 -6.43 12.70
N ALA A 57 -15.10 -6.90 12.62
CA ALA A 57 -16.26 -6.24 13.23
C ALA A 57 -16.18 -6.18 14.77
N ASP A 58 -15.57 -7.20 15.41
CA ASP A 58 -15.32 -7.27 16.86
C ASP A 58 -13.98 -6.63 17.29
N GLY A 59 -13.17 -6.21 16.32
CA GLY A 59 -11.89 -5.54 16.52
C GLY A 59 -12.00 -4.02 16.41
N ILE A 60 -10.94 -3.40 15.91
CA ILE A 60 -10.84 -1.92 15.79
C ILE A 60 -11.91 -1.29 14.90
N THR A 61 -12.51 -2.04 13.97
CA THR A 61 -13.62 -1.52 13.17
C THR A 61 -14.86 -1.24 14.02
N GLY A 62 -15.17 -2.13 14.96
CA GLY A 62 -16.35 -2.02 15.83
C GLY A 62 -16.14 -1.21 17.09
N HIS A 63 -14.91 -0.87 17.44
CA HIS A 63 -14.53 -0.23 18.68
C HIS A 63 -13.81 1.12 18.50
N PRO A 64 -14.43 2.11 17.83
CA PRO A 64 -13.80 3.42 17.63
C PRO A 64 -13.45 4.14 18.95
N GLU A 65 -14.16 3.84 20.03
CA GLU A 65 -13.89 4.39 21.37
C GLU A 65 -12.54 3.93 21.95
N LYS A 66 -11.93 2.86 21.40
CA LYS A 66 -10.60 2.36 21.80
C LYS A 66 -9.46 3.01 21.02
N LEU A 67 -9.77 3.77 19.98
CA LEU A 67 -8.78 4.29 19.01
C LEU A 67 -8.34 5.72 19.32
N GLY A 68 -8.95 6.36 20.32
CA GLY A 68 -8.67 7.76 20.63
C GLY A 68 -9.19 8.74 19.58
N TYR A 69 -8.72 9.99 19.67
CA TYR A 69 -9.09 11.03 18.71
C TYR A 69 -8.50 10.70 17.31
N PRO A 70 -9.23 10.92 16.20
CA PRO A 70 -10.60 11.49 16.12
C PRO A 70 -11.72 10.43 16.17
N PHE A 71 -11.42 9.14 16.24
CA PHE A 71 -12.38 8.05 16.08
C PHE A 71 -13.43 7.97 17.18
N ASN A 72 -13.08 8.37 18.40
CA ASN A 72 -13.98 8.41 19.56
C ASN A 72 -14.86 9.68 19.62
N THR A 73 -14.91 10.43 18.53
CA THR A 73 -15.66 11.69 18.42
C THR A 73 -16.86 11.55 17.48
N LYS A 74 -17.64 12.65 17.35
CA LYS A 74 -18.79 12.74 16.45
C LYS A 74 -18.54 13.71 15.29
N LEU A 75 -17.34 13.68 14.70
CA LEU A 75 -16.96 14.70 13.70
C LEU A 75 -17.90 14.81 12.52
N TRP A 76 -18.39 13.69 11.99
CA TRP A 76 -19.37 13.68 10.91
C TRP A 76 -20.84 13.65 11.41
N GLU A 77 -21.05 13.67 12.74
CA GLU A 77 -22.38 13.79 13.36
C GLU A 77 -22.62 15.17 13.99
N GLY A 78 -21.70 16.11 13.86
CA GLY A 78 -21.81 17.43 14.43
C GLY A 78 -20.62 18.34 14.16
N PRO A 79 -20.69 19.61 14.61
CA PRO A 79 -19.55 20.50 14.51
C PRO A 79 -18.39 19.99 15.37
N LEU A 80 -17.17 20.36 14.96
CA LEU A 80 -15.97 20.14 15.77
C LEU A 80 -16.19 20.74 17.15
N ASP A 81 -16.39 19.88 18.14
CA ASP A 81 -16.46 20.33 19.53
C ASP A 81 -15.04 20.56 20.02
N ARG A 82 -14.69 21.83 20.23
CA ARG A 82 -13.34 22.26 20.67
C ARG A 82 -12.91 21.69 22.03
N VAL A 83 -13.84 21.18 22.80
CA VAL A 83 -13.61 20.61 24.13
C VAL A 83 -12.74 19.37 24.09
N PHE A 84 -12.73 18.63 22.98
CA PHE A 84 -11.94 17.39 22.86
C PHE A 84 -10.42 17.58 22.78
N PHE A 85 -9.94 18.78 22.52
CA PHE A 85 -8.50 19.06 22.42
C PHE A 85 -7.85 19.38 23.78
N THR A 86 -8.63 19.68 24.80
CA THR A 86 -8.10 20.14 26.09
C THR A 86 -7.99 19.05 27.15
N GLU A 87 -8.56 17.87 26.93
CA GLU A 87 -8.60 16.79 27.95
C GLU A 87 -7.85 15.54 27.51
N GLY A 88 -6.59 15.67 27.03
CA GLY A 88 -5.63 14.57 26.99
C GLY A 88 -6.12 13.23 26.44
N VAL A 89 -6.82 13.20 25.30
CA VAL A 89 -7.30 11.98 24.63
C VAL A 89 -6.18 11.26 23.85
N TYR A 90 -4.98 11.81 23.89
CA TYR A 90 -3.79 11.09 23.45
C TYR A 90 -3.32 10.20 24.59
N ASN A 91 -3.36 8.91 24.44
CA ASN A 91 -2.72 7.99 25.37
C ASN A 91 -1.21 8.21 25.33
N GLY A 92 -0.76 9.09 26.14
CA GLY A 92 0.47 9.33 26.85
C GLY A 92 1.80 9.37 26.12
N ASP A 93 2.05 8.59 25.11
CA ASP A 93 3.43 8.40 24.62
C ASP A 93 3.71 9.02 23.25
N ASP A 94 2.67 9.42 22.51
CA ASP A 94 2.76 10.01 21.18
C ASP A 94 2.22 11.45 21.12
N GLU A 95 2.19 12.17 22.26
CA GLU A 95 1.89 13.60 22.21
C GLU A 95 2.98 14.27 21.37
N PRO A 96 2.61 14.99 20.29
CA PRO A 96 3.54 15.90 19.66
C PRO A 96 3.89 16.99 20.68
N LYS A 97 5.02 16.82 21.35
CA LYS A 97 5.50 17.75 22.40
C LYS A 97 5.66 19.19 21.92
N ASP A 98 5.58 19.42 20.61
CA ASP A 98 5.82 20.70 19.94
C ASP A 98 4.65 21.16 19.05
N CYS A 99 3.51 20.46 19.04
CA CYS A 99 2.28 21.08 18.55
C CYS A 99 1.83 22.05 19.64
N GLU A 100 2.25 23.30 19.56
CA GLU A 100 1.57 24.38 20.27
C GLU A 100 0.13 24.40 19.78
N GLY A 101 -0.70 23.61 20.47
CA GLY A 101 -1.91 22.93 20.03
C GLY A 101 -3.00 23.85 19.47
N GLU A 102 -3.07 25.10 19.87
CA GLU A 102 -4.19 25.96 19.48
C GLU A 102 -4.09 26.48 18.04
N GLU A 103 -2.91 26.79 17.51
CA GLU A 103 -2.82 27.38 16.16
C GLU A 103 -2.90 26.37 15.03
N PHE A 104 -2.32 25.19 15.20
CA PHE A 104 -2.40 24.12 14.24
C PHE A 104 -3.85 23.65 14.02
N TRP A 105 -4.62 23.55 15.09
CA TRP A 105 -6.01 23.11 15.09
C TRP A 105 -7.01 24.24 14.76
N LYS A 106 -6.66 25.48 15.00
CA LYS A 106 -7.46 26.66 14.59
C LYS A 106 -7.47 26.88 13.07
N SER A 107 -6.53 26.27 12.34
CA SER A 107 -6.39 26.46 10.89
C SER A 107 -7.45 25.73 10.03
N GLY A 108 -8.44 25.09 10.62
CA GLY A 108 -9.50 24.39 9.87
C GLY A 108 -9.01 23.11 9.20
N MET A 109 -8.34 22.27 9.93
CA MET A 109 -7.71 21.03 9.43
C MET A 109 -8.73 20.04 8.89
N TRP A 110 -8.51 19.57 7.67
CA TRP A 110 -9.28 18.51 7.00
C TRP A 110 -8.96 17.10 7.55
N TRP A 111 -7.81 16.95 8.16
CA TRP A 111 -7.21 15.69 8.57
C TRP A 111 -8.10 14.82 9.51
N PRO A 112 -8.74 15.30 10.58
CA PRO A 112 -9.59 14.46 11.42
C PRO A 112 -10.79 13.87 10.67
N TYR A 113 -11.33 14.62 9.71
CA TYR A 113 -12.45 14.17 8.87
C TYR A 113 -12.05 13.07 7.89
N GLU A 114 -10.83 13.11 7.36
CA GLU A 114 -10.24 12.02 6.58
C GLU A 114 -10.22 10.72 7.39
N GLN A 115 -9.69 10.77 8.62
CA GLN A 115 -9.51 9.60 9.46
C GLN A 115 -10.86 8.94 9.80
N THR A 116 -11.83 9.73 10.23
CA THR A 116 -13.16 9.22 10.55
C THR A 116 -13.92 8.75 9.31
N ALA A 117 -13.68 9.36 8.13
CA ALA A 117 -14.26 8.89 6.87
C ALA A 117 -13.72 7.51 6.46
N TYR A 118 -12.42 7.23 6.67
CA TYR A 118 -11.85 5.90 6.47
C TYR A 118 -12.52 4.86 7.38
N GLN A 119 -12.73 5.20 8.65
CA GLN A 119 -13.41 4.32 9.61
C GLN A 119 -14.86 4.03 9.18
N LEU A 120 -15.60 5.06 8.75
CA LEU A 120 -16.98 4.94 8.25
C LEU A 120 -17.05 4.07 7.00
N ASP A 121 -16.11 4.22 6.05
CA ASP A 121 -16.04 3.38 4.86
C ASP A 121 -15.79 1.91 5.23
N GLY A 122 -14.86 1.67 6.18
CA GLY A 122 -14.61 0.34 6.73
C GLY A 122 -15.86 -0.27 7.40
N MET A 123 -16.54 0.49 8.27
CA MET A 123 -17.77 0.06 8.93
C MET A 123 -18.87 -0.30 7.92
N ALA A 124 -19.11 0.57 6.93
CA ALA A 124 -20.12 0.35 5.91
C ALA A 124 -19.86 -0.93 5.12
N ARG A 125 -18.59 -1.14 4.71
CA ARG A 125 -18.20 -2.31 3.91
C ARG A 125 -18.20 -3.62 4.71
N VAL A 126 -17.75 -3.62 5.95
CA VAL A 126 -17.86 -4.82 6.81
C VAL A 126 -19.33 -5.21 6.99
N ALA A 127 -20.19 -4.24 7.26
CA ALA A 127 -21.62 -4.45 7.44
C ALA A 127 -22.34 -4.95 6.15
N GLN A 128 -21.73 -4.83 4.96
CA GLN A 128 -22.24 -5.44 3.72
C GLN A 128 -22.20 -6.97 3.77
N PHE A 129 -21.22 -7.55 4.48
CA PHE A 129 -20.88 -8.97 4.37
C PHE A 129 -21.10 -9.77 5.65
N VAL A 130 -21.13 -9.12 6.81
CA VAL A 130 -21.45 -9.75 8.09
C VAL A 130 -22.63 -9.05 8.79
N ASP A 131 -23.29 -9.74 9.69
CA ASP A 131 -24.36 -9.16 10.48
C ASP A 131 -23.78 -8.23 11.56
N ALA A 132 -23.79 -6.94 11.28
CA ALA A 132 -23.22 -5.89 12.14
C ALA A 132 -24.12 -4.64 12.16
N PRO A 133 -25.35 -4.71 12.69
CA PRO A 133 -26.32 -3.60 12.64
C PRO A 133 -25.83 -2.35 13.39
N ALA A 134 -24.99 -2.52 14.40
CA ALA A 134 -24.39 -1.39 15.12
C ALA A 134 -23.51 -0.52 14.21
N LEU A 135 -22.72 -1.14 13.33
CA LEU A 135 -21.89 -0.42 12.35
C LEU A 135 -22.75 0.34 11.35
N ASP A 136 -23.79 -0.29 10.80
CA ASP A 136 -24.78 0.37 9.92
C ASP A 136 -25.41 1.60 10.60
N ALA A 137 -25.76 1.48 11.87
CA ALA A 137 -26.37 2.59 12.62
C ALA A 137 -25.40 3.77 12.78
N VAL A 138 -24.10 3.51 13.01
CA VAL A 138 -23.09 4.57 13.06
C VAL A 138 -22.98 5.27 11.70
N VAL A 139 -22.81 4.51 10.63
CA VAL A 139 -22.70 5.05 9.26
C VAL A 139 -23.93 5.88 8.92
N LYS A 140 -25.14 5.35 9.18
CA LYS A 140 -26.39 6.05 8.90
C LYS A 140 -26.47 7.40 9.61
N ARG A 141 -26.14 7.47 10.90
CA ARG A 141 -26.20 8.74 11.68
C ARG A 141 -25.28 9.79 11.06
N ASN A 142 -24.07 9.41 10.65
CA ASN A 142 -23.13 10.32 10.02
C ASN A 142 -23.62 10.81 8.66
N LEU A 143 -24.17 9.92 7.82
CA LEU A 143 -24.78 10.31 6.54
C LEU A 143 -25.97 11.24 6.73
N ASP A 144 -26.87 10.91 7.68
CA ASP A 144 -28.04 11.74 7.99
C ASP A 144 -27.64 13.15 8.41
N TRP A 145 -26.62 13.27 9.27
CA TRP A 145 -26.11 14.56 9.71
C TRP A 145 -25.56 15.39 8.53
N VAL A 146 -24.64 14.82 7.76
CA VAL A 146 -23.99 15.52 6.66
C VAL A 146 -25.00 16.00 5.63
N TYR A 147 -25.93 15.14 5.24
CA TYR A 147 -26.96 15.51 4.27
C TYR A 147 -27.93 16.57 4.79
N ALA A 148 -28.27 16.55 6.08
CA ALA A 148 -29.16 17.53 6.70
C ALA A 148 -28.50 18.92 6.88
N HIS A 149 -27.17 18.96 6.98
CA HIS A 149 -26.39 20.18 7.25
C HIS A 149 -25.60 20.67 6.02
N ALA A 150 -25.87 20.13 4.84
CA ALA A 150 -25.33 20.67 3.61
C ALA A 150 -25.71 22.14 3.45
N ASN A 151 -24.80 22.96 2.93
CA ASN A 151 -25.07 24.38 2.71
C ASN A 151 -26.27 24.57 1.74
N PRO A 152 -27.34 25.19 2.16
CA PRO A 152 -28.56 25.27 1.36
C PRO A 152 -28.40 26.14 0.10
N THR A 153 -27.38 26.99 0.04
CA THR A 153 -27.13 27.90 -1.09
C THR A 153 -26.30 27.22 -2.19
N ASN A 154 -25.29 26.43 -1.84
CA ASN A 154 -24.35 25.86 -2.80
C ASN A 154 -24.17 24.35 -2.68
N GLY A 155 -24.93 23.69 -1.79
CA GLY A 155 -24.85 22.23 -1.60
C GLY A 155 -23.58 21.72 -0.97
N ASP A 156 -22.69 22.59 -0.45
CA ASP A 156 -21.43 22.18 0.16
C ASP A 156 -21.65 21.27 1.36
N LEU A 157 -21.27 20.00 1.23
CA LEU A 157 -21.44 18.99 2.26
C LEU A 157 -20.45 19.15 3.43
N PHE A 158 -19.38 19.91 3.21
CA PHE A 158 -18.29 20.06 4.18
C PHE A 158 -18.30 21.41 4.91
N ALA A 159 -19.09 22.37 4.46
CA ALA A 159 -19.08 23.74 4.95
C ALA A 159 -19.44 23.90 6.44
N SER A 160 -20.28 23.01 6.97
CA SER A 160 -20.66 23.03 8.39
C SER A 160 -19.71 22.27 9.31
N LEU A 161 -18.76 21.51 8.74
CA LEU A 161 -17.90 20.60 9.46
C LEU A 161 -16.48 21.13 9.62
N SER A 162 -15.96 21.84 8.60
CA SER A 162 -14.61 22.38 8.59
C SER A 162 -14.49 23.65 7.77
N ALA A 163 -13.62 24.56 8.21
CA ALA A 163 -13.23 25.72 7.41
C ALA A 163 -12.17 25.39 6.34
N SER A 164 -11.66 24.15 6.30
CA SER A 164 -10.64 23.72 5.35
C SER A 164 -11.13 23.80 3.91
N PRO A 165 -10.33 24.32 2.98
CA PRO A 165 -10.65 24.31 1.56
C PRO A 165 -10.47 22.92 0.92
N SER A 166 -9.79 21.96 1.56
CA SER A 166 -9.54 20.63 1.02
C SER A 166 -10.83 19.83 0.87
N GLN A 167 -10.98 19.21 -0.26
CA GLN A 167 -12.12 18.34 -0.59
C GLN A 167 -11.75 16.84 -0.48
N TRP A 168 -10.57 16.52 -0.02
CA TRP A 168 -10.11 15.15 0.12
C TRP A 168 -10.96 14.28 1.06
N PRO A 169 -11.37 14.74 2.25
CA PRO A 169 -12.21 13.94 3.14
C PRO A 169 -13.53 13.52 2.51
N LEU A 170 -14.09 14.34 1.61
CA LEU A 170 -15.32 14.00 0.88
C LEU A 170 -15.14 12.83 -0.09
N VAL A 171 -13.94 12.58 -0.61
CA VAL A 171 -13.68 11.41 -1.47
C VAL A 171 -13.92 10.12 -0.68
N VAL A 172 -13.37 10.04 0.53
CA VAL A 172 -13.50 8.85 1.38
C VAL A 172 -14.91 8.76 1.96
N PHE A 173 -15.49 9.88 2.37
CA PHE A 173 -16.89 9.94 2.83
C PHE A 173 -17.86 9.49 1.73
N PHE A 174 -17.62 9.88 0.47
CA PHE A 174 -18.39 9.39 -0.68
C PHE A 174 -18.36 7.86 -0.78
N ARG A 175 -17.22 7.24 -0.55
CA ARG A 175 -17.09 5.78 -0.58
C ARG A 175 -17.90 5.10 0.54
N ALA A 176 -17.88 5.66 1.74
CA ALA A 176 -18.72 5.20 2.84
C ALA A 176 -20.21 5.32 2.50
N ALA A 177 -20.62 6.47 1.93
CA ALA A 177 -21.99 6.71 1.48
C ALA A 177 -22.40 5.75 0.36
N MET A 178 -21.48 5.48 -0.59
CA MET A 178 -21.69 4.51 -1.68
C MET A 178 -21.88 3.10 -1.13
N ALA A 179 -21.02 2.65 -0.21
CA ALA A 179 -21.14 1.34 0.41
C ALA A 179 -22.47 1.17 1.17
N TYR A 180 -22.91 2.21 1.85
CA TYR A 180 -24.21 2.23 2.51
C TYR A 180 -25.36 2.17 1.49
N ALA A 181 -25.28 2.97 0.41
CA ALA A 181 -26.28 2.98 -0.65
C ALA A 181 -26.37 1.63 -1.40
N GLU A 182 -25.25 0.96 -1.65
CA GLU A 182 -25.20 -0.39 -2.23
C GLU A 182 -25.98 -1.43 -1.40
N LYS A 183 -25.90 -1.33 -0.07
CA LYS A 183 -26.57 -2.25 0.86
C LYS A 183 -28.06 -1.93 1.04
N HIS A 184 -28.39 -0.63 1.17
CA HIS A 184 -29.69 -0.17 1.63
C HIS A 184 -30.56 0.49 0.54
N GLY A 185 -30.01 0.64 -0.69
CA GLY A 185 -30.72 1.31 -1.78
C GLY A 185 -30.78 2.85 -1.67
N ASP A 186 -29.96 3.49 -0.82
CA ASP A 186 -29.99 4.92 -0.52
C ASP A 186 -29.35 5.82 -1.60
N TRP A 187 -29.40 5.37 -2.85
CA TRP A 187 -28.77 6.03 -3.99
C TRP A 187 -29.34 7.43 -4.27
N ASP A 188 -30.65 7.63 -4.16
CA ASP A 188 -31.29 8.91 -4.46
C ASP A 188 -30.78 10.03 -3.53
N ARG A 189 -30.60 9.74 -2.25
CA ARG A 189 -30.06 10.70 -1.28
C ARG A 189 -28.60 11.01 -1.56
N LEU A 190 -27.79 9.98 -1.79
CA LEU A 190 -26.38 10.14 -2.13
C LEU A 190 -26.22 11.00 -3.38
N VAL A 191 -26.90 10.62 -4.48
CA VAL A 191 -26.79 11.30 -5.77
C VAL A 191 -27.24 12.75 -5.66
N LYS A 192 -28.38 13.01 -4.99
CA LYS A 192 -28.90 14.36 -4.77
C LYS A 192 -27.88 15.24 -4.01
N ALA A 193 -27.31 14.71 -2.94
CA ALA A 193 -26.38 15.45 -2.08
C ALA A 193 -25.07 15.76 -2.80
N PHE A 194 -24.45 14.76 -3.41
CA PHE A 194 -23.18 14.95 -4.09
C PHE A 194 -23.29 15.71 -5.43
N ALA A 195 -24.40 15.55 -6.16
CA ALA A 195 -24.67 16.36 -7.35
C ALA A 195 -24.76 17.84 -7.00
N ALA A 196 -25.49 18.19 -5.92
CA ALA A 196 -25.57 19.56 -5.43
C ALA A 196 -24.20 20.11 -5.00
N ASN A 197 -23.40 19.30 -4.30
CA ASN A 197 -22.04 19.68 -3.91
C ASN A 197 -21.15 19.95 -5.13
N TYR A 198 -21.14 19.06 -6.13
CA TYR A 198 -20.32 19.24 -7.33
C TYR A 198 -20.81 20.42 -8.18
N GLU A 199 -22.11 20.67 -8.26
CA GLU A 199 -22.66 21.85 -8.96
C GLU A 199 -22.24 23.14 -8.24
N GLY A 200 -22.34 23.18 -6.91
CA GLY A 200 -21.90 24.34 -6.12
C GLY A 200 -20.39 24.64 -6.26
N LYS A 201 -19.59 23.62 -6.55
CA LYS A 201 -18.13 23.75 -6.79
C LYS A 201 -17.77 23.90 -8.27
N ARG A 202 -18.72 24.01 -9.20
CA ARG A 202 -18.49 24.05 -10.66
C ARG A 202 -17.44 25.06 -11.10
N SER A 203 -17.36 26.23 -10.48
CA SER A 203 -16.40 27.28 -10.83
C SER A 203 -14.94 26.97 -10.42
N VAL A 204 -14.74 26.05 -9.49
CA VAL A 204 -13.43 25.75 -8.89
C VAL A 204 -12.99 24.30 -9.08
N ARG A 205 -13.91 23.34 -9.25
CA ARG A 205 -13.62 21.90 -9.27
C ARG A 205 -12.61 21.50 -10.36
N THR A 206 -12.58 22.17 -11.50
CA THR A 206 -11.58 21.96 -12.55
C THR A 206 -10.17 22.34 -12.11
N LYS A 207 -10.02 23.10 -11.00
CA LYS A 207 -8.74 23.53 -10.45
C LYS A 207 -8.22 22.58 -9.37
N TRP A 208 -9.02 21.60 -8.94
CA TRP A 208 -8.60 20.62 -7.95
C TRP A 208 -7.36 19.86 -8.41
N GLY A 209 -6.39 19.73 -7.53
CA GLY A 209 -5.13 19.04 -7.73
C GLY A 209 -4.77 18.23 -6.50
N GLY A 210 -3.67 17.47 -6.54
CA GLY A 210 -3.29 16.58 -5.47
C GLY A 210 -4.43 15.63 -5.09
N ARG A 211 -4.68 15.45 -3.80
CA ARG A 211 -5.73 14.53 -3.32
C ARG A 211 -7.15 15.00 -3.63
N ASP A 212 -7.40 16.30 -3.77
CA ASP A 212 -8.75 16.81 -4.11
C ASP A 212 -9.21 16.35 -5.48
N MET A 213 -8.28 16.11 -6.43
CA MET A 213 -8.58 15.55 -7.75
C MET A 213 -9.24 14.17 -7.68
N LEU A 214 -9.05 13.43 -6.62
CA LEU A 214 -9.64 12.10 -6.42
C LEU A 214 -11.18 12.14 -6.31
N ASN A 215 -11.80 13.32 -6.14
CA ASN A 215 -13.24 13.52 -6.30
C ASN A 215 -13.73 13.15 -7.72
N LEU A 216 -12.84 13.02 -8.69
CA LEU A 216 -13.14 12.49 -10.03
C LEU A 216 -13.92 11.17 -9.93
N GLU A 217 -13.58 10.29 -8.98
CA GLU A 217 -14.29 9.04 -8.72
C GLU A 217 -15.77 9.26 -8.42
N GLY A 218 -16.08 10.12 -7.44
CA GLY A 218 -17.45 10.46 -7.09
C GLY A 218 -18.19 11.22 -8.18
N MET A 219 -17.51 12.14 -8.89
CA MET A 219 -18.07 12.87 -10.02
C MET A 219 -18.53 11.94 -11.13
N LEU A 220 -17.73 10.97 -11.52
CA LEU A 220 -18.05 10.00 -12.55
C LEU A 220 -19.20 9.08 -12.11
N LYS A 221 -19.22 8.66 -10.86
CA LYS A 221 -20.32 7.87 -10.31
C LYS A 221 -21.64 8.65 -10.26
N VAL A 222 -21.63 9.89 -9.83
CA VAL A 222 -22.82 10.76 -9.83
C VAL A 222 -23.32 11.02 -11.25
N MET A 223 -22.40 11.13 -12.23
CA MET A 223 -22.76 11.28 -13.65
C MET A 223 -23.57 10.08 -14.18
N GLU A 224 -23.35 8.87 -13.70
CA GLU A 224 -24.14 7.69 -14.13
C GLU A 224 -25.65 7.91 -13.90
N PHE A 225 -26.01 8.59 -12.82
CA PHE A 225 -27.39 8.87 -12.44
C PHE A 225 -27.92 10.18 -13.05
N THR A 226 -27.14 11.25 -12.94
CA THR A 226 -27.58 12.60 -13.36
C THR A 226 -27.49 12.82 -14.86
N LYS A 227 -26.67 12.04 -15.58
CA LYS A 227 -26.31 12.24 -17.00
C LYS A 227 -25.67 13.62 -17.29
N ASP A 228 -25.13 14.29 -16.25
CA ASP A 228 -24.42 15.56 -16.42
C ASP A 228 -23.03 15.36 -17.01
N ALA A 229 -22.91 15.43 -18.32
CA ALA A 229 -21.66 15.26 -19.05
C ALA A 229 -20.57 16.27 -18.66
N SER A 230 -20.92 17.40 -17.99
CA SER A 230 -19.91 18.35 -17.52
C SER A 230 -18.98 17.75 -16.46
N LEU A 231 -19.47 16.76 -15.68
CA LEU A 231 -18.65 16.06 -14.68
C LEU A 231 -17.50 15.28 -15.32
N LEU A 232 -17.75 14.60 -16.44
CA LEU A 232 -16.69 13.90 -17.19
C LEU A 232 -15.72 14.89 -17.85
N ALA A 233 -16.25 15.98 -18.43
CA ALA A 233 -15.41 17.01 -19.05
C ALA A 233 -14.45 17.63 -18.02
N ASP A 234 -14.94 17.94 -16.81
CA ASP A 234 -14.14 18.50 -15.73
C ASP A 234 -13.14 17.47 -15.18
N ALA A 235 -13.53 16.20 -15.04
CA ALA A 235 -12.65 15.11 -14.64
C ALA A 235 -11.46 14.95 -15.62
N LYS A 236 -11.72 14.95 -16.93
CA LYS A 236 -10.67 14.95 -17.98
C LYS A 236 -9.76 16.17 -17.88
N ALA A 237 -10.33 17.36 -17.65
CA ALA A 237 -9.56 18.60 -17.51
C ALA A 237 -8.67 18.60 -16.27
N MET A 238 -9.13 18.07 -15.14
CA MET A 238 -8.31 17.89 -13.92
C MET A 238 -7.14 16.97 -14.18
N TYR A 239 -7.40 15.78 -14.70
CA TYR A 239 -6.35 14.78 -14.96
C TYR A 239 -5.33 15.26 -16.00
N ALA A 240 -5.78 15.94 -17.07
CA ALA A 240 -4.88 16.45 -18.11
C ALA A 240 -3.82 17.44 -17.59
N ARG A 241 -4.10 18.15 -16.50
CA ARG A 241 -3.19 19.11 -15.86
C ARG A 241 -2.34 18.49 -14.76
N SER A 242 -2.68 17.30 -14.32
CA SER A 242 -2.06 16.67 -13.15
C SER A 242 -0.61 16.28 -13.41
N TRP A 243 0.12 16.15 -12.33
CA TRP A 243 1.48 15.63 -12.34
C TRP A 243 1.49 14.15 -12.76
N GLU A 244 0.52 13.38 -12.32
CA GLU A 244 0.33 11.97 -12.64
C GLU A 244 0.20 11.74 -14.15
N ARG A 245 -0.54 12.62 -14.85
CA ARG A 245 -0.65 12.55 -16.32
C ARG A 245 0.70 12.66 -17.01
N LYS A 246 1.64 13.40 -16.43
CA LYS A 246 2.99 13.63 -16.99
C LYS A 246 3.98 12.53 -16.63
N THR A 247 3.82 11.90 -15.48
CA THR A 247 4.78 10.95 -14.89
C THR A 247 4.40 9.49 -15.09
N PHE A 248 3.09 9.20 -15.14
CA PHE A 248 2.63 7.84 -15.39
C PHE A 248 3.02 7.36 -16.78
N GLY A 249 3.70 6.21 -16.86
CA GLY A 249 4.28 5.66 -18.07
C GLY A 249 5.75 6.01 -18.31
N ALA A 250 6.34 6.89 -17.49
CA ALA A 250 7.80 7.06 -17.51
C ALA A 250 8.46 5.85 -16.82
N LYS A 251 9.37 5.18 -17.49
CA LYS A 251 10.17 4.07 -16.92
C LYS A 251 11.28 4.62 -16.02
N LYS A 252 10.90 5.13 -14.84
CA LYS A 252 11.86 5.61 -13.85
C LYS A 252 11.26 5.47 -12.47
N HIS A 253 12.11 5.33 -11.47
CA HIS A 253 11.69 5.40 -10.07
C HIS A 253 11.11 6.79 -9.79
N VAL A 254 9.88 6.82 -9.34
CA VAL A 254 9.17 8.05 -8.97
C VAL A 254 8.96 8.01 -7.47
N ILE A 255 9.75 8.79 -6.76
CA ILE A 255 9.60 8.93 -5.31
C ILE A 255 8.36 9.79 -5.05
N GLN A 256 7.34 9.17 -4.49
CA GLN A 256 6.07 9.81 -4.18
C GLN A 256 5.48 9.23 -2.89
N HIS A 257 4.71 10.03 -2.18
CA HIS A 257 3.93 9.56 -1.04
C HIS A 257 3.01 8.41 -1.46
N GLY A 258 3.17 7.25 -0.83
CA GLY A 258 2.61 5.98 -1.29
C GLY A 258 1.09 5.95 -1.33
N VAL A 259 0.43 6.53 -0.33
CA VAL A 259 -1.05 6.65 -0.28
C VAL A 259 -1.56 7.49 -1.46
N SER A 260 -0.93 8.65 -1.69
CA SER A 260 -1.31 9.51 -2.83
C SER A 260 -1.06 8.82 -4.16
N LEU A 261 0.02 8.04 -4.29
CA LEU A 261 0.34 7.26 -5.48
C LEU A 261 -0.69 6.15 -5.71
N SER A 262 -0.93 5.29 -4.71
CA SER A 262 -1.89 4.18 -4.81
C SER A 262 -3.30 4.67 -5.18
N GLU A 263 -3.72 5.79 -4.62
CA GLU A 263 -4.97 6.44 -4.96
C GLU A 263 -4.98 7.03 -6.38
N ALA A 264 -3.88 7.63 -6.82
CA ALA A 264 -3.80 8.25 -8.14
C ALA A 264 -3.72 7.24 -9.30
N LEU A 265 -3.19 6.04 -9.06
CA LEU A 265 -3.07 4.97 -10.07
C LEU A 265 -4.42 4.59 -10.70
N LYS A 266 -5.54 4.76 -9.97
CA LYS A 266 -6.89 4.48 -10.52
C LYS A 266 -7.42 5.58 -11.45
N LEU A 267 -6.90 6.81 -11.40
CA LEU A 267 -7.46 7.95 -12.13
C LEU A 267 -7.56 7.70 -13.65
N PRO A 268 -6.48 7.24 -14.34
CA PRO A 268 -6.60 6.97 -15.76
C PRO A 268 -7.47 5.74 -16.05
N VAL A 269 -7.50 4.70 -15.22
CA VAL A 269 -8.41 3.57 -15.47
C VAL A 269 -9.88 3.97 -15.28
N LEU A 270 -10.19 4.85 -14.33
CA LEU A 270 -11.52 5.46 -14.19
C LEU A 270 -11.90 6.22 -15.47
N LEU A 271 -11.01 7.05 -16.01
CA LEU A 271 -11.28 7.75 -17.27
C LEU A 271 -11.53 6.78 -18.42
N TYR A 272 -10.76 5.68 -18.53
CA TYR A 272 -11.04 4.64 -19.50
C TYR A 272 -12.46 4.07 -19.35
N LEU A 273 -12.86 3.74 -18.13
CA LEU A 273 -14.18 3.14 -17.84
C LEU A 273 -15.36 4.01 -18.30
N TYR A 274 -15.17 5.34 -18.38
CA TYR A 274 -16.21 6.28 -18.78
C TYR A 274 -16.03 6.88 -20.18
N THR A 275 -14.87 6.71 -20.82
CA THR A 275 -14.62 7.25 -22.18
C THR A 275 -14.41 6.18 -23.24
N GLY A 276 -13.94 4.99 -22.85
CA GLY A 276 -13.47 3.97 -23.79
C GLY A 276 -12.12 4.28 -24.44
N GLU A 277 -11.48 5.41 -24.09
CA GLU A 277 -10.18 5.81 -24.64
C GLU A 277 -9.07 4.89 -24.12
N ARG A 278 -8.66 3.92 -24.91
CA ARG A 278 -7.67 2.87 -24.54
C ARG A 278 -6.37 3.44 -23.99
N ALA A 279 -5.94 4.60 -24.47
CA ALA A 279 -4.70 5.26 -24.00
C ALA A 279 -4.69 5.50 -22.48
N TYR A 280 -5.84 5.73 -21.84
CA TYR A 280 -5.91 5.87 -20.40
C TYR A 280 -5.63 4.53 -19.69
N LEU A 281 -6.20 3.43 -20.16
CA LEU A 281 -5.95 2.11 -19.56
C LEU A 281 -4.50 1.68 -19.74
N ASP A 282 -3.92 1.91 -20.92
CA ASP A 282 -2.51 1.58 -21.20
C ASP A 282 -1.57 2.40 -20.31
N GLN A 283 -1.88 3.69 -20.08
CA GLN A 283 -1.14 4.54 -19.14
C GLN A 283 -1.26 4.04 -17.71
N ALA A 284 -2.47 3.66 -17.26
CA ALA A 284 -2.69 3.12 -15.93
C ALA A 284 -1.88 1.85 -15.67
N ARG A 285 -1.87 0.92 -16.64
CA ARG A 285 -1.08 -0.31 -16.57
C ARG A 285 0.40 -0.03 -16.51
N ALA A 286 0.90 0.82 -17.40
CA ALA A 286 2.31 1.18 -17.40
C ALA A 286 2.74 1.80 -16.07
N ALA A 287 1.88 2.60 -15.43
CA ALA A 287 2.15 3.20 -14.12
C ALA A 287 2.21 2.13 -13.01
N VAL A 288 1.25 1.20 -12.96
CA VAL A 288 1.25 0.10 -11.98
C VAL A 288 2.49 -0.78 -12.18
N GLU A 289 2.77 -1.21 -13.43
CA GLU A 289 3.93 -2.05 -13.71
C GLU A 289 5.23 -1.36 -13.30
N ASN A 290 5.37 -0.06 -13.57
CA ASN A 290 6.56 0.70 -13.18
C ASN A 290 6.74 0.76 -11.66
N VAL A 291 5.67 0.98 -10.89
CA VAL A 291 5.73 0.98 -9.43
C VAL A 291 6.16 -0.39 -8.90
N TYR A 292 5.58 -1.47 -9.42
CA TYR A 292 5.93 -2.82 -9.00
C TYR A 292 7.34 -3.24 -9.46
N GLU A 293 7.78 -2.81 -10.63
CA GLU A 293 9.17 -3.03 -11.09
C GLU A 293 10.18 -2.36 -10.16
N MET A 294 9.87 -1.17 -9.65
CA MET A 294 10.79 -0.36 -8.86
C MET A 294 10.71 -0.60 -7.35
N ASP A 295 9.54 -0.97 -6.83
CA ASP A 295 9.28 -0.93 -5.39
C ASP A 295 8.64 -2.21 -4.81
N GLU A 296 8.34 -3.27 -5.60
CA GLU A 296 7.66 -4.47 -5.11
C GLU A 296 8.40 -5.16 -3.97
N GLN A 297 7.63 -5.57 -2.95
CA GLN A 297 8.10 -6.38 -1.82
C GLN A 297 7.63 -7.83 -1.94
N ALA A 298 8.25 -8.74 -1.19
CA ALA A 298 7.96 -10.17 -1.26
C ALA A 298 6.50 -10.51 -0.87
N ASP A 299 5.83 -9.69 -0.10
CA ASP A 299 4.44 -9.86 0.35
C ASP A 299 3.38 -9.35 -0.65
N GLY A 300 3.81 -8.88 -1.82
CA GLY A 300 2.93 -8.49 -2.92
C GLY A 300 2.49 -7.02 -2.91
N LEU A 301 2.97 -6.22 -1.96
CA LEU A 301 2.77 -4.78 -1.94
C LEU A 301 4.06 -4.07 -2.42
N PHE A 302 4.01 -2.80 -2.70
CA PHE A 302 5.21 -2.02 -2.94
C PHE A 302 5.68 -1.32 -1.66
N SER A 303 6.99 -1.11 -1.52
CA SER A 303 7.57 -0.45 -0.37
C SER A 303 7.16 1.02 -0.31
N CYS A 304 6.83 1.46 0.90
CA CYS A 304 6.45 2.83 1.16
C CYS A 304 6.60 3.15 2.65
N ASN A 305 7.70 3.76 3.01
CA ASN A 305 7.86 4.36 4.34
C ASN A 305 7.39 5.82 4.26
N GLU A 306 6.08 6.06 4.16
CA GLU A 306 5.42 7.27 3.67
C GLU A 306 5.64 7.49 2.16
N TYR A 307 6.86 7.37 1.67
CA TYR A 307 7.27 7.51 0.27
C TYR A 307 7.79 6.19 -0.28
N THR A 308 7.62 5.97 -1.58
CA THR A 308 8.16 4.80 -2.27
C THR A 308 9.66 4.70 -2.03
N SER A 309 10.13 3.51 -1.67
CA SER A 309 11.44 3.32 -1.06
C SER A 309 12.29 2.23 -1.73
N GLY A 310 11.84 1.68 -2.88
CA GLY A 310 12.56 0.66 -3.65
C GLY A 310 12.33 -0.77 -3.12
N ARG A 311 12.96 -1.74 -3.76
CA ARG A 311 12.72 -3.19 -3.55
C ARG A 311 13.50 -3.83 -2.40
N ASP A 312 14.27 -3.06 -1.64
CA ASP A 312 15.07 -3.62 -0.56
C ASP A 312 14.17 -4.11 0.61
N PRO A 313 14.33 -5.35 1.10
CA PRO A 313 13.49 -5.94 2.15
C PRO A 313 13.66 -5.27 3.52
N ARG A 314 14.61 -4.34 3.66
CA ARG A 314 14.76 -3.49 4.84
C ARG A 314 13.70 -2.39 4.89
N GLN A 315 13.14 -2.05 3.73
CA GLN A 315 12.03 -1.10 3.63
C GLN A 315 10.73 -1.75 4.11
N GLY A 316 9.83 -0.92 4.57
CA GLY A 316 8.47 -1.34 4.92
C GLY A 316 7.45 -0.79 3.95
N HIS A 317 6.22 -1.01 4.28
CA HIS A 317 5.09 -0.36 3.63
C HIS A 317 4.10 0.16 4.67
N GLU A 318 3.58 1.33 4.40
CA GLU A 318 2.50 1.93 5.17
C GLU A 318 1.21 1.13 4.97
N THR A 319 0.51 0.84 6.06
CA THR A 319 -0.73 0.04 6.02
C THR A 319 -1.84 0.69 5.18
N CYS A 320 -1.85 2.03 5.05
CA CYS A 320 -2.78 2.72 4.15
C CYS A 320 -2.65 2.25 2.69
N VAL A 321 -1.43 2.02 2.22
CA VAL A 321 -1.17 1.57 0.84
C VAL A 321 -1.85 0.22 0.58
N THR A 322 -1.95 -0.65 1.58
CA THR A 322 -2.68 -1.93 1.47
C THR A 322 -4.15 -1.70 1.09
N ALA A 323 -4.83 -0.78 1.78
CA ALA A 323 -6.24 -0.48 1.51
C ALA A 323 -6.44 0.20 0.16
N ASP A 324 -5.60 1.19 -0.15
CA ASP A 324 -5.73 1.99 -1.37
C ASP A 324 -5.38 1.20 -2.62
N MET A 325 -4.38 0.31 -2.57
CA MET A 325 -4.09 -0.60 -3.70
C MET A 325 -5.20 -1.63 -3.90
N MET A 326 -5.76 -2.20 -2.82
CA MET A 326 -6.92 -3.10 -2.93
C MET A 326 -8.11 -2.42 -3.61
N TRP A 327 -8.34 -1.15 -3.31
CA TRP A 327 -9.38 -0.35 -3.95
C TRP A 327 -9.06 -0.06 -5.42
N THR A 328 -7.85 0.39 -5.70
CA THR A 328 -7.37 0.78 -7.03
C THR A 328 -7.35 -0.40 -8.01
N LEU A 329 -6.79 -1.55 -7.60
CA LEU A 329 -6.73 -2.75 -8.44
C LEU A 329 -8.13 -3.24 -8.86
N GLY A 330 -9.15 -3.02 -8.03
CA GLY A 330 -10.53 -3.37 -8.37
C GLY A 330 -11.06 -2.70 -9.64
N TYR A 331 -10.60 -1.49 -9.99
CA TYR A 331 -10.99 -0.82 -11.23
C TYR A 331 -10.36 -1.46 -12.48
N PHE A 332 -9.16 -2.03 -12.34
CA PHE A 332 -8.55 -2.81 -13.44
C PHE A 332 -9.34 -4.09 -13.72
N LEU A 333 -9.86 -4.73 -12.66
CA LEU A 333 -10.72 -5.90 -12.82
C LEU A 333 -12.01 -5.55 -13.58
N GLN A 334 -12.59 -4.37 -13.32
CA GLN A 334 -13.75 -3.87 -14.04
C GLN A 334 -13.44 -3.53 -15.51
N ALA A 335 -12.24 -3.04 -15.78
CA ALA A 335 -11.86 -2.59 -17.13
C ALA A 335 -11.87 -3.76 -18.13
N ASP A 336 -11.18 -4.85 -17.83
CA ASP A 336 -11.06 -6.00 -18.73
C ASP A 336 -10.75 -7.34 -18.04
N GLY A 337 -10.89 -7.42 -16.73
CA GLY A 337 -10.66 -8.66 -15.97
C GLY A 337 -9.20 -9.08 -15.93
N ASP A 338 -8.28 -8.12 -15.83
CA ASP A 338 -6.84 -8.33 -15.85
C ASP A 338 -6.39 -9.31 -14.76
N VAL A 339 -5.99 -10.52 -15.18
CA VAL A 339 -5.59 -11.61 -14.27
C VAL A 339 -4.34 -11.24 -13.46
N ALA A 340 -3.40 -10.49 -14.03
CA ALA A 340 -2.20 -10.08 -13.31
C ALA A 340 -2.54 -9.12 -12.17
N MET A 341 -3.50 -8.21 -12.37
CA MET A 341 -3.99 -7.32 -11.31
C MET A 341 -4.77 -8.07 -10.24
N ALA A 342 -5.53 -9.12 -10.62
CA ALA A 342 -6.18 -10.01 -9.67
C ALA A 342 -5.16 -10.81 -8.83
N ASP A 343 -4.10 -11.33 -9.46
CA ASP A 343 -3.01 -12.03 -8.75
C ASP A 343 -2.30 -11.11 -7.75
N ARG A 344 -2.06 -9.84 -8.11
CA ARG A 344 -1.49 -8.83 -7.20
C ARG A 344 -2.43 -8.57 -6.01
N MET A 345 -3.72 -8.42 -6.29
CA MET A 345 -4.72 -8.19 -5.25
C MET A 345 -4.80 -9.37 -4.25
N GLU A 346 -4.74 -10.61 -4.73
CA GLU A 346 -4.67 -11.80 -3.87
C GLU A 346 -3.38 -11.87 -3.06
N ARG A 347 -2.23 -11.52 -3.65
CA ARG A 347 -0.97 -11.47 -2.89
C ARG A 347 -1.03 -10.48 -1.73
N ILE A 348 -1.63 -9.31 -1.92
CA ILE A 348 -1.85 -8.34 -0.85
C ILE A 348 -2.81 -8.91 0.20
N ALA A 349 -3.95 -9.47 -0.21
CA ALA A 349 -4.99 -9.98 0.68
C ALA A 349 -4.54 -11.17 1.54
N TYR A 350 -3.67 -12.00 1.00
CA TYR A 350 -3.20 -13.21 1.67
C TYR A 350 -1.81 -13.09 2.30
N ASN A 351 -1.13 -11.94 2.19
CA ASN A 351 0.15 -11.69 2.85
C ASN A 351 0.18 -10.33 3.55
N ALA A 352 0.39 -9.23 2.83
CA ALA A 352 0.62 -7.90 3.41
C ALA A 352 -0.47 -7.47 4.39
N LEU A 353 -1.75 -7.63 4.03
CA LEU A 353 -2.88 -7.25 4.88
C LEU A 353 -2.92 -8.03 6.21
N PRO A 354 -3.04 -9.37 6.23
CA PRO A 354 -3.08 -10.11 7.49
C PRO A 354 -1.76 -10.10 8.25
N GLY A 355 -0.64 -9.79 7.59
CA GLY A 355 0.67 -9.60 8.21
C GLY A 355 0.85 -8.26 8.92
N SER A 356 0.00 -7.27 8.63
CA SER A 356 0.04 -5.94 9.25
C SER A 356 -0.89 -5.77 10.46
N CYS A 357 -1.69 -6.78 10.81
CA CYS A 357 -2.60 -6.75 11.95
C CYS A 357 -2.54 -8.02 12.80
N THR A 358 -3.01 -7.96 14.04
CA THR A 358 -3.22 -9.12 14.89
C THR A 358 -4.42 -9.94 14.38
N LYS A 359 -4.43 -11.24 14.69
CA LYS A 359 -5.40 -12.18 14.12
C LYS A 359 -6.84 -12.01 14.66
N ASP A 360 -6.98 -11.28 15.76
CA ASP A 360 -8.23 -10.80 16.34
C ASP A 360 -8.65 -9.42 15.82
N PHE A 361 -7.84 -8.81 14.95
CA PHE A 361 -8.04 -7.47 14.38
C PHE A 361 -8.15 -6.35 15.45
N ARG A 362 -7.55 -6.52 16.62
CA ARG A 362 -7.56 -5.51 17.70
C ARG A 362 -6.37 -4.57 17.65
N ARG A 363 -5.35 -4.91 16.88
CA ARG A 363 -4.10 -4.14 16.73
C ARG A 363 -3.62 -4.20 15.29
N HIS A 364 -2.94 -3.16 14.88
CA HIS A 364 -2.27 -3.12 13.57
C HIS A 364 -0.93 -2.39 13.69
N GLN A 365 -0.11 -2.47 12.65
CA GLN A 365 1.09 -1.67 12.49
C GLN A 365 0.82 -0.47 11.57
N TYR A 366 1.50 0.64 11.81
CA TYR A 366 1.56 1.73 10.84
C TYR A 366 2.45 1.32 9.66
N LEU A 367 3.70 0.91 9.93
CA LEU A 367 4.63 0.33 8.98
C LEU A 367 4.83 -1.16 9.23
N SER A 368 4.52 -1.98 8.25
CA SER A 368 4.83 -3.40 8.22
C SER A 368 6.02 -3.65 7.29
N ALA A 369 6.79 -4.71 7.53
CA ALA A 369 7.90 -5.08 6.66
C ALA A 369 7.98 -6.59 6.45
N VAL A 370 8.58 -7.00 5.33
CA VAL A 370 8.82 -8.42 5.03
C VAL A 370 9.84 -9.04 5.97
N ASN A 371 10.77 -8.24 6.48
CA ASN A 371 11.70 -8.63 7.55
C ASN A 371 11.42 -7.76 8.78
N GLN A 372 10.85 -8.37 9.82
CA GLN A 372 10.57 -7.70 11.10
C GLN A 372 10.63 -8.73 12.24
N ALA A 373 11.82 -9.01 12.73
CA ALA A 373 11.98 -9.86 13.90
C ALA A 373 11.59 -9.15 15.20
N VAL A 374 11.80 -7.84 15.25
CA VAL A 374 11.39 -6.96 16.35
C VAL A 374 10.13 -6.20 15.98
N CYS A 375 9.11 -6.19 16.87
CA CYS A 375 7.91 -5.37 16.73
C CYS A 375 7.66 -4.63 18.05
N GLY A 376 8.03 -3.37 18.13
CA GLY A 376 7.91 -2.58 19.35
C GLY A 376 8.28 -1.13 19.14
N PRO A 377 8.27 -0.31 20.19
CA PRO A 377 8.86 1.01 20.12
C PRO A 377 10.32 0.88 19.67
N PHE A 378 10.77 1.74 18.77
CA PHE A 378 12.14 1.71 18.23
C PHE A 378 12.53 0.48 17.37
N ALA A 379 11.58 -0.37 16.97
CA ALA A 379 11.84 -1.55 16.14
C ALA A 379 12.31 -1.26 14.71
N GLN A 380 12.74 -0.05 14.44
CA GLN A 380 13.20 0.39 13.12
C GLN A 380 14.69 0.09 12.96
N SER A 381 15.09 -0.15 11.72
CA SER A 381 16.52 -0.27 11.43
C SER A 381 17.25 1.02 11.79
N ALA A 382 18.56 0.94 12.03
CA ALA A 382 19.40 2.09 12.33
C ALA A 382 19.35 3.20 11.24
N HIS A 383 18.81 2.89 10.07
CA HIS A 383 18.64 3.84 8.97
C HIS A 383 17.36 4.67 9.07
N PHE A 384 16.35 4.21 9.82
CA PHE A 384 15.13 4.93 10.07
C PHE A 384 15.19 5.54 11.47
N ASN A 385 15.93 6.59 11.61
CA ASN A 385 16.05 7.29 12.88
C ASN A 385 14.81 8.18 13.12
N TYR A 386 13.62 7.54 13.19
CA TYR A 386 12.37 8.21 13.53
C TYR A 386 12.22 8.38 15.05
N GLY A 387 13.26 8.69 15.78
CA GLY A 387 13.15 8.91 17.22
C GLY A 387 12.38 7.78 17.92
N GLU A 388 11.51 8.13 18.83
CA GLU A 388 10.68 7.21 19.61
C GLU A 388 9.43 6.75 18.85
N SER A 389 9.59 6.13 17.68
CA SER A 389 8.47 5.72 16.84
C SER A 389 7.88 4.38 17.27
N THR A 390 6.56 4.32 17.39
CA THR A 390 5.79 3.11 17.64
C THR A 390 5.24 2.47 16.35
N TRP A 391 5.63 2.94 15.20
CA TRP A 391 5.02 2.58 13.91
C TRP A 391 5.11 1.09 13.55
N ARG A 392 6.13 0.39 14.01
CA ARG A 392 6.24 -1.07 13.85
C ARG A 392 5.68 -1.88 15.01
N GLN A 393 5.13 -1.24 16.01
CA GLN A 393 4.45 -1.90 17.11
C GLN A 393 3.01 -2.28 16.70
N TYR A 394 2.52 -3.43 17.16
CA TYR A 394 1.12 -3.76 17.03
C TYR A 394 0.33 -3.02 18.14
N ARG A 395 -0.49 -2.04 17.73
CA ARG A 395 -1.30 -1.17 18.59
C ARG A 395 -2.70 -1.02 18.03
N ALA A 396 -3.66 -0.65 18.89
CA ALA A 396 -5.01 -0.34 18.44
C ALA A 396 -5.05 0.89 17.53
N ALA A 397 -4.25 1.91 17.84
CA ALA A 397 -4.14 3.15 17.06
C ALA A 397 -2.70 3.66 16.98
N HIS A 398 -2.40 4.38 15.92
CA HIS A 398 -1.12 5.05 15.68
C HIS A 398 -1.31 6.54 15.45
N PHE A 399 -0.22 7.31 15.60
CA PHE A 399 -0.16 8.68 15.14
C PHE A 399 0.88 8.79 13.97
N PRO A 400 0.54 9.42 12.83
CA PRO A 400 -0.81 9.86 12.43
C PRO A 400 -1.78 8.67 12.27
N GLN A 401 -3.10 8.92 12.42
CA GLN A 401 -4.10 7.86 12.53
C GLN A 401 -4.61 7.32 11.19
N CYS A 402 -4.05 7.72 10.05
CA CYS A 402 -4.52 7.31 8.73
C CYS A 402 -4.60 5.78 8.56
N CYS A 403 -3.58 5.05 8.97
CA CYS A 403 -3.55 3.60 8.89
C CYS A 403 -4.62 2.95 9.78
N THR A 404 -4.88 3.53 10.97
CA THR A 404 -5.91 3.05 11.90
C THR A 404 -7.31 3.09 11.28
N GLY A 405 -7.66 4.17 10.59
CA GLY A 405 -8.92 4.27 9.85
C GLY A 405 -8.89 3.41 8.59
N ASN A 406 -7.80 3.45 7.84
CA ASN A 406 -7.74 2.94 6.48
C ASN A 406 -7.71 1.39 6.40
N ILE A 407 -7.07 0.70 7.34
CA ILE A 407 -6.99 -0.76 7.34
C ILE A 407 -8.38 -1.43 7.33
N ASN A 408 -9.38 -0.77 7.91
CA ASN A 408 -10.73 -1.29 8.07
C ASN A 408 -11.45 -1.57 6.75
N ARG A 409 -11.07 -0.94 5.65
CA ARG A 409 -11.68 -1.12 4.33
C ARG A 409 -10.96 -2.11 3.41
N SER A 410 -9.82 -2.67 3.85
CA SER A 410 -8.96 -3.52 3.02
C SER A 410 -9.60 -4.87 2.66
N MET A 411 -9.85 -5.76 3.64
CA MET A 411 -10.44 -7.07 3.36
C MET A 411 -11.86 -6.99 2.77
N PRO A 412 -12.75 -6.09 3.22
CA PRO A 412 -14.05 -5.93 2.55
C PRO A 412 -13.93 -5.54 1.07
N SER A 413 -12.91 -4.77 0.69
CA SER A 413 -12.66 -4.40 -0.72
C SER A 413 -12.23 -5.61 -1.56
N PHE A 414 -11.53 -6.58 -0.97
CA PHE A 414 -11.23 -7.87 -1.61
C PHE A 414 -12.51 -8.69 -1.81
N VAL A 415 -13.27 -8.89 -0.72
CA VAL A 415 -14.51 -9.69 -0.75
C VAL A 415 -15.51 -9.12 -1.74
N ARG A 416 -15.63 -7.80 -1.83
CA ARG A 416 -16.52 -7.10 -2.77
C ARG A 416 -16.27 -7.50 -4.23
N ARG A 417 -15.03 -7.91 -4.57
CA ARG A 417 -14.59 -8.23 -5.94
C ARG A 417 -14.34 -9.72 -6.18
N MET A 418 -14.69 -10.56 -5.23
CA MET A 418 -14.59 -12.02 -5.44
C MET A 418 -15.46 -12.44 -6.61
N TRP A 419 -16.65 -11.86 -6.70
CA TRP A 419 -17.59 -12.16 -7.78
C TRP A 419 -17.90 -10.90 -8.59
N MET A 420 -17.77 -11.04 -9.90
CA MET A 420 -18.13 -10.03 -10.88
C MET A 420 -19.14 -10.59 -11.89
N ARG A 421 -19.65 -9.75 -12.78
CA ARG A 421 -20.43 -10.17 -13.95
C ARG A 421 -19.71 -9.70 -15.22
N GLU A 422 -19.63 -10.57 -16.22
CA GLU A 422 -19.20 -10.18 -17.56
C GLU A 422 -20.34 -9.41 -18.24
N LYS A 423 -20.11 -8.18 -18.67
CA LYS A 423 -21.18 -7.35 -19.22
C LYS A 423 -21.74 -7.85 -20.54
N ALA A 424 -20.93 -8.49 -21.37
CA ALA A 424 -21.33 -8.99 -22.66
C ALA A 424 -22.33 -10.18 -22.58
N SER A 425 -22.17 -11.04 -21.59
CA SER A 425 -22.96 -12.27 -21.43
C SER A 425 -23.88 -12.27 -20.21
N GLY A 426 -23.62 -11.38 -19.23
CA GLY A 426 -24.25 -11.44 -17.91
C GLY A 426 -23.74 -12.57 -17.01
N ALA A 427 -22.77 -13.36 -17.48
CA ALA A 427 -22.25 -14.52 -16.75
C ALA A 427 -21.58 -14.10 -15.44
N PRO A 428 -21.80 -14.85 -14.33
CA PRO A 428 -21.03 -14.65 -13.11
C PRO A 428 -19.58 -15.04 -13.31
N VAL A 429 -18.68 -14.31 -12.65
CA VAL A 429 -17.23 -14.49 -12.76
C VAL A 429 -16.64 -14.61 -11.36
N ALA A 430 -16.06 -15.75 -11.03
CA ALA A 430 -15.19 -15.91 -9.86
C ALA A 430 -13.83 -15.28 -10.19
N MET A 431 -13.69 -14.00 -9.83
CA MET A 431 -12.53 -13.18 -10.19
C MET A 431 -11.42 -13.30 -9.16
N LEU A 432 -11.75 -13.20 -7.87
CA LEU A 432 -10.82 -13.43 -6.76
C LEU A 432 -11.28 -14.68 -6.01
N LEU A 433 -10.35 -15.58 -5.79
CA LEU A 433 -10.70 -16.91 -5.27
C LEU A 433 -10.72 -16.95 -3.75
N GLY A 434 -11.64 -17.70 -3.20
CA GLY A 434 -11.79 -17.94 -1.78
C GLY A 434 -13.17 -18.46 -1.39
N PRO A 435 -13.32 -19.01 -0.19
CA PRO A 435 -14.60 -19.61 0.21
C PRO A 435 -15.71 -18.56 0.22
N SER A 436 -16.71 -18.77 -0.63
CA SER A 436 -17.77 -17.81 -0.88
C SER A 436 -19.04 -18.45 -1.44
N ARG A 437 -20.05 -17.63 -1.60
CA ARG A 437 -21.24 -17.96 -2.39
C ARG A 437 -21.71 -16.75 -3.16
N PHE A 438 -22.25 -17.03 -4.35
CA PHE A 438 -22.84 -16.08 -5.25
C PHE A 438 -24.30 -16.43 -5.52
N ARG A 439 -25.20 -15.46 -5.45
CA ARG A 439 -26.61 -15.60 -5.80
C ARG A 439 -26.93 -14.86 -7.07
N GLY A 440 -27.66 -15.51 -7.95
CA GLY A 440 -28.12 -14.93 -9.20
C GLY A 440 -29.51 -15.45 -9.61
N GLU A 441 -29.95 -14.96 -10.75
CA GLU A 441 -31.18 -15.40 -11.40
C GLU A 441 -30.90 -15.62 -12.89
N GLN A 442 -31.44 -16.70 -13.44
CA GLN A 442 -31.39 -17.00 -14.86
C GLN A 442 -32.72 -17.62 -15.28
N ASP A 443 -33.34 -17.11 -16.35
CA ASP A 443 -34.64 -17.56 -16.89
C ASP A 443 -35.76 -17.58 -15.84
N GLY A 444 -35.76 -16.59 -14.93
CA GLY A 444 -36.72 -16.51 -13.83
C GLY A 444 -36.53 -17.55 -12.73
N ALA A 445 -35.39 -18.24 -12.71
CA ALA A 445 -35.02 -19.20 -11.66
C ALA A 445 -33.87 -18.64 -10.82
N ALA A 446 -34.10 -18.50 -9.51
CA ALA A 446 -33.04 -18.15 -8.58
C ALA A 446 -32.05 -19.32 -8.43
N TYR A 447 -30.77 -18.96 -8.31
CA TYR A 447 -29.72 -19.94 -8.05
C TYR A 447 -28.68 -19.43 -7.06
N GLU A 448 -27.93 -20.35 -6.45
CA GLU A 448 -26.77 -20.07 -5.63
C GLU A 448 -25.59 -20.92 -6.12
N ILE A 449 -24.46 -20.28 -6.45
CA ILE A 449 -23.18 -20.96 -6.67
C ILE A 449 -22.41 -20.90 -5.35
N VAL A 450 -22.02 -22.05 -4.84
CA VAL A 450 -21.20 -22.19 -3.63
C VAL A 450 -19.78 -22.55 -4.06
N GLU A 451 -18.82 -21.68 -3.74
CA GLU A 451 -17.40 -21.96 -3.87
C GLU A 451 -16.88 -22.54 -2.54
N GLU A 452 -16.60 -23.83 -2.56
CA GLU A 452 -16.01 -24.56 -1.42
C GLU A 452 -14.53 -24.74 -1.68
N THR A 453 -13.71 -24.06 -0.90
CA THR A 453 -12.27 -24.09 -1.02
C THR A 453 -11.60 -23.66 0.28
N ARG A 454 -10.36 -24.07 0.48
CA ARG A 454 -9.43 -23.48 1.44
C ARG A 454 -8.32 -22.70 0.73
N TYR A 455 -8.56 -22.32 -0.52
CA TYR A 455 -7.65 -21.46 -1.28
C TYR A 455 -7.27 -20.22 -0.46
N PRO A 456 -5.99 -19.80 -0.45
CA PRO A 456 -4.85 -20.34 -1.21
C PRO A 456 -4.05 -21.43 -0.47
N PHE A 457 -4.57 -21.96 0.63
CA PHE A 457 -3.90 -22.97 1.46
C PHE A 457 -4.05 -24.39 0.92
N GLU A 458 -4.93 -24.62 -0.04
CA GLU A 458 -5.14 -25.88 -0.78
C GLU A 458 -5.23 -25.59 -2.29
N ASP A 459 -5.01 -26.63 -3.11
CA ASP A 459 -4.85 -26.53 -4.57
C ASP A 459 -6.14 -26.85 -5.34
N GLU A 460 -7.28 -26.59 -4.75
CA GLU A 460 -8.59 -26.89 -5.37
C GLU A 460 -9.66 -25.85 -4.99
N ALA A 461 -10.49 -25.51 -5.95
CA ALA A 461 -11.78 -24.85 -5.72
C ALA A 461 -12.91 -25.69 -6.29
N ARG A 462 -13.97 -25.89 -5.53
CA ARG A 462 -15.18 -26.66 -5.95
C ARG A 462 -16.37 -25.71 -6.03
N PHE A 463 -17.06 -25.77 -7.16
CA PHE A 463 -18.22 -24.94 -7.43
C PHE A 463 -19.46 -25.83 -7.51
N THR A 464 -20.45 -25.61 -6.63
CA THR A 464 -21.71 -26.31 -6.58
C THR A 464 -22.85 -25.37 -6.91
N LEU A 465 -23.64 -25.71 -7.93
CA LEU A 465 -24.87 -24.98 -8.28
C LEU A 465 -26.04 -25.52 -7.48
N LYS A 466 -26.75 -24.67 -6.77
CA LYS A 466 -28.02 -24.94 -6.08
C LYS A 466 -29.13 -24.16 -6.75
N SER A 467 -30.23 -24.83 -7.08
CA SER A 467 -31.46 -24.26 -7.60
C SER A 467 -32.62 -25.18 -7.33
N ASP A 468 -33.81 -24.65 -7.13
CA ASP A 468 -35.04 -25.42 -6.91
C ASP A 468 -35.62 -26.01 -8.22
N ARG A 469 -35.03 -25.62 -9.37
CA ARG A 469 -35.41 -26.12 -10.70
C ARG A 469 -34.19 -26.68 -11.42
N PRO A 470 -34.38 -27.58 -12.38
CA PRO A 470 -33.33 -27.96 -13.30
C PRO A 470 -32.79 -26.70 -14.00
N LEU A 471 -31.53 -26.43 -13.82
CA LEU A 471 -30.84 -25.22 -14.34
C LEU A 471 -29.39 -25.55 -14.68
N ALA A 472 -28.88 -24.98 -15.75
CA ALA A 472 -27.47 -24.96 -16.08
C ALA A 472 -27.00 -23.51 -16.19
N VAL A 473 -25.97 -23.17 -15.46
CA VAL A 473 -25.36 -21.83 -15.45
C VAL A 473 -23.92 -21.94 -15.95
N THR A 474 -23.58 -21.16 -16.97
CA THR A 474 -22.20 -21.02 -17.38
C THR A 474 -21.62 -19.82 -16.63
N MET A 475 -20.57 -20.05 -15.85
CA MET A 475 -19.79 -19.04 -15.16
C MET A 475 -18.38 -19.00 -15.71
N LYS A 476 -17.67 -17.90 -15.50
CA LYS A 476 -16.23 -17.84 -15.71
C LYS A 476 -15.50 -17.95 -14.37
N CYS A 477 -14.32 -18.57 -14.41
CA CYS A 477 -13.44 -18.65 -13.26
C CYS A 477 -12.03 -18.22 -13.68
N ARG A 478 -11.38 -17.41 -12.87
CA ARG A 478 -9.98 -17.06 -13.07
C ARG A 478 -9.08 -18.23 -12.72
N VAL A 479 -8.18 -18.58 -13.64
CA VAL A 479 -7.03 -19.42 -13.36
C VAL A 479 -5.85 -18.49 -13.10
N PRO A 480 -5.28 -18.44 -11.88
CA PRO A 480 -4.19 -17.54 -11.54
C PRO A 480 -2.97 -17.73 -12.46
N GLY A 481 -2.22 -16.64 -12.71
CA GLY A 481 -1.04 -16.66 -13.58
C GLY A 481 0.10 -17.52 -13.05
N TRP A 482 0.18 -17.72 -11.75
CA TRP A 482 1.18 -18.58 -11.09
C TRP A 482 0.81 -20.09 -11.12
N CYS A 483 -0.38 -20.43 -11.53
CA CYS A 483 -0.88 -21.81 -11.50
C CYS A 483 -0.16 -22.68 -12.55
N ASP A 484 0.22 -23.91 -12.17
CA ASP A 484 0.90 -24.85 -13.07
C ASP A 484 -0.10 -25.54 -14.00
N ARG A 485 -0.71 -24.74 -14.88
CA ARG A 485 -1.73 -25.17 -15.85
C ARG A 485 -1.52 -24.48 -17.21
N PRO A 486 -1.95 -25.12 -18.33
CA PRO A 486 -1.86 -24.52 -19.67
C PRO A 486 -2.74 -23.27 -19.87
N ASP A 487 -3.79 -23.13 -19.08
CA ASP A 487 -4.74 -22.01 -19.06
C ASP A 487 -4.44 -20.98 -17.95
N ALA A 488 -3.28 -21.05 -17.30
CA ALA A 488 -2.83 -20.05 -16.34
C ALA A 488 -2.86 -18.64 -16.93
N GLY A 489 -3.32 -17.69 -16.15
CA GLY A 489 -3.47 -16.29 -16.59
C GLY A 489 -4.72 -16.03 -17.43
N LYS A 490 -5.73 -16.91 -17.43
CA LYS A 490 -6.95 -16.76 -18.22
C LYS A 490 -8.21 -16.91 -17.38
N LEU A 491 -9.32 -16.43 -17.93
CA LEU A 491 -10.67 -16.79 -17.50
C LEU A 491 -11.13 -18.04 -18.28
N VAL A 492 -11.62 -19.05 -17.57
CA VAL A 492 -12.14 -20.29 -18.16
C VAL A 492 -13.63 -20.42 -17.89
N ASP A 493 -14.36 -20.96 -18.85
CA ASP A 493 -15.80 -21.23 -18.72
C ASP A 493 -16.03 -22.53 -17.97
N LEU A 494 -16.90 -22.49 -16.96
CA LEU A 494 -17.38 -23.64 -16.20
C LEU A 494 -18.91 -23.72 -16.33
N THR A 495 -19.42 -24.83 -16.87
CA THR A 495 -20.88 -25.08 -16.90
C THR A 495 -21.27 -25.91 -15.69
N LEU A 496 -22.09 -25.33 -14.82
CA LEU A 496 -22.60 -25.94 -13.61
C LEU A 496 -24.06 -26.33 -13.83
N LYS A 497 -24.45 -27.56 -13.46
CA LYS A 497 -25.86 -27.99 -13.42
C LYS A 497 -26.34 -28.08 -11.98
N ALA A 498 -27.62 -27.80 -11.78
CA ALA A 498 -28.24 -27.85 -10.46
C ALA A 498 -28.00 -29.21 -9.78
N GLY A 499 -27.43 -29.20 -8.58
CA GLY A 499 -27.04 -30.36 -7.78
C GLY A 499 -25.67 -30.95 -8.12
N GLU A 500 -24.99 -30.50 -9.19
CA GLU A 500 -23.66 -30.98 -9.56
C GLU A 500 -22.57 -30.06 -8.97
N THR A 501 -21.41 -30.66 -8.70
CA THR A 501 -20.19 -29.96 -8.26
C THR A 501 -19.11 -30.11 -9.33
N VAL A 502 -18.50 -28.99 -9.73
CA VAL A 502 -17.36 -28.96 -10.64
C VAL A 502 -16.12 -28.57 -9.85
N SER A 503 -15.06 -29.36 -9.93
CA SER A 503 -13.77 -29.10 -9.30
C SER A 503 -12.81 -28.44 -10.29
N LEU A 504 -12.13 -27.40 -9.83
CA LEU A 504 -11.05 -26.73 -10.52
C LEU A 504 -9.76 -26.94 -9.72
N ALA A 505 -8.84 -27.73 -10.26
CA ALA A 505 -7.52 -27.88 -9.67
C ALA A 505 -6.68 -26.62 -9.92
N LEU A 506 -5.98 -26.16 -8.89
CA LEU A 506 -5.15 -24.96 -8.89
C LEU A 506 -3.75 -25.28 -8.34
N PRO A 507 -2.99 -26.17 -9.00
CA PRO A 507 -1.70 -26.63 -8.49
C PRO A 507 -0.71 -25.49 -8.39
N ALA A 508 -0.16 -25.30 -7.19
CA ALA A 508 0.86 -24.31 -6.87
C ALA A 508 2.20 -24.98 -6.62
N LYS A 509 3.24 -24.54 -7.32
CA LYS A 509 4.63 -24.94 -7.06
C LYS A 509 5.23 -24.11 -5.95
N LEU A 510 6.15 -24.73 -5.20
CA LEU A 510 7.07 -24.01 -4.34
C LEU A 510 8.17 -23.43 -5.22
N THR A 511 8.47 -22.15 -5.07
CA THR A 511 9.48 -21.43 -5.85
C THR A 511 10.43 -20.68 -4.93
N LEU A 512 11.71 -20.62 -5.34
CA LEU A 512 12.71 -19.72 -4.78
C LEU A 512 12.72 -18.47 -5.68
N GLU A 513 12.24 -17.38 -5.16
CA GLU A 513 12.25 -16.08 -5.81
C GLU A 513 13.51 -15.31 -5.41
N SER A 514 13.98 -14.43 -6.29
CA SER A 514 15.21 -13.67 -6.05
C SER A 514 15.10 -12.28 -6.61
N ASP A 515 15.55 -11.31 -5.85
CA ASP A 515 15.83 -9.96 -6.31
C ASP A 515 17.19 -9.50 -5.76
N ARG A 516 18.17 -9.36 -6.64
CA ARG A 516 19.55 -8.98 -6.27
C ARG A 516 20.18 -9.97 -5.29
N ASN A 517 20.45 -9.55 -4.06
CA ASN A 517 21.01 -10.38 -2.99
C ASN A 517 19.96 -10.97 -2.05
N TRP A 518 18.67 -10.77 -2.34
CA TRP A 518 17.59 -11.19 -1.48
C TRP A 518 16.82 -12.33 -2.10
N HIS A 519 16.45 -13.30 -1.30
CA HIS A 519 15.82 -14.53 -1.74
C HIS A 519 14.71 -14.89 -0.76
N TRP A 520 13.57 -15.33 -1.30
CA TRP A 520 12.41 -15.74 -0.50
C TRP A 520 11.67 -16.92 -1.13
N ILE A 521 10.85 -17.56 -0.33
CA ILE A 521 10.08 -18.74 -0.75
C ILE A 521 8.63 -18.31 -1.02
N ARG A 522 8.09 -18.74 -2.15
CA ARG A 522 6.69 -18.52 -2.53
C ARG A 522 6.01 -19.82 -2.92
N ARG A 523 4.70 -19.89 -2.67
CA ARG A 523 3.82 -20.96 -3.17
C ARG A 523 2.49 -20.35 -3.62
N GLY A 524 2.26 -20.31 -4.92
CA GLY A 524 1.10 -19.60 -5.48
C GLY A 524 1.09 -18.14 -5.05
N PRO A 525 -0.02 -17.62 -4.48
CA PRO A 525 -0.06 -16.25 -3.98
C PRO A 525 0.62 -16.10 -2.61
N LEU A 526 0.88 -17.20 -1.89
CA LEU A 526 1.45 -17.17 -0.55
C LEU A 526 2.96 -16.95 -0.57
N THR A 527 3.41 -15.98 0.16
CA THR A 527 4.80 -15.83 0.58
C THR A 527 5.02 -16.57 1.89
N LEU A 528 6.13 -17.29 2.02
CA LEU A 528 6.44 -18.08 3.20
C LEU A 528 7.54 -17.38 3.99
N SER A 529 7.42 -17.41 5.32
CA SER A 529 8.33 -16.75 6.24
C SER A 529 8.77 -17.68 7.36
N PHE A 530 9.97 -17.47 7.85
CA PHE A 530 10.43 -18.02 9.11
C PHE A 530 9.92 -17.15 10.26
N VAL A 531 9.44 -17.78 11.33
CA VAL A 531 9.00 -17.10 12.55
C VAL A 531 10.11 -17.21 13.59
N PRO A 532 10.86 -16.12 13.86
CA PRO A 532 11.88 -16.14 14.92
C PRO A 532 11.26 -16.45 16.28
N PRO A 533 11.87 -17.32 17.09
CA PRO A 533 11.51 -17.44 18.49
C PRO A 533 11.62 -16.09 19.19
N ALA A 534 10.57 -15.68 19.90
CA ALA A 534 10.49 -14.34 20.49
C ALA A 534 9.76 -14.36 21.84
N GLU A 535 10.02 -13.34 22.63
CA GLU A 535 9.20 -12.97 23.77
C GLU A 535 8.15 -11.93 23.31
N THR A 536 6.91 -12.13 23.73
CA THR A 536 5.82 -11.18 23.50
C THR A 536 5.30 -10.65 24.83
N VAL A 537 5.30 -9.34 24.98
CA VAL A 537 4.84 -8.64 26.18
C VAL A 537 3.68 -7.71 25.82
N GLU A 538 2.60 -7.81 26.59
CA GLU A 538 1.50 -6.84 26.56
C GLU A 538 1.84 -5.65 27.46
N GLU A 539 1.73 -4.41 26.93
CA GLU A 539 2.06 -3.20 27.71
C GLU A 539 1.11 -2.99 28.89
N ASN A 540 -0.20 -3.27 28.68
CA ASN A 540 -1.22 -3.23 29.72
C ASN A 540 -1.97 -4.57 29.76
N PRO A 541 -1.48 -5.57 30.50
CA PRO A 541 -2.09 -6.88 30.54
C PRO A 541 -3.56 -6.82 31.01
N GLY A 542 -4.43 -7.49 30.27
CA GLY A 542 -5.88 -7.52 30.55
C GLY A 542 -6.71 -6.53 29.73
N ASP A 543 -6.09 -5.57 29.02
CA ASP A 543 -6.76 -4.79 27.99
C ASP A 543 -6.55 -5.48 26.62
N PRO A 544 -7.59 -5.98 25.97
CA PRO A 544 -7.44 -6.69 24.70
C PRO A 544 -6.96 -5.79 23.54
N PHE A 545 -6.97 -4.49 23.71
CA PHE A 545 -6.48 -3.50 22.73
C PHE A 545 -5.08 -2.95 23.06
N THR A 546 -4.43 -3.46 24.10
CA THR A 546 -3.09 -3.01 24.50
C THR A 546 -2.06 -3.26 23.44
N ALA A 547 -1.01 -2.43 23.40
CA ALA A 547 0.11 -2.61 22.50
C ALA A 547 0.95 -3.85 22.86
N LEU A 548 1.54 -4.46 21.82
CA LEU A 548 2.44 -5.61 21.95
C LEU A 548 3.88 -5.19 21.72
N ARG A 549 4.78 -5.71 22.56
CA ARG A 549 6.22 -5.68 22.31
C ARG A 549 6.69 -7.10 22.02
N ILE A 550 7.33 -7.30 20.85
CA ILE A 550 7.87 -8.58 20.42
C ILE A 550 9.37 -8.43 20.22
N THR A 551 10.15 -9.19 20.98
CA THR A 551 11.62 -9.17 20.93
C THR A 551 12.12 -10.57 20.60
N PRO A 552 12.90 -10.76 19.51
CA PRO A 552 13.41 -12.06 19.15
C PRO A 552 14.49 -12.51 20.16
N LYS A 553 14.65 -13.83 20.29
CA LYS A 553 15.76 -14.40 21.03
C LYS A 553 17.01 -14.35 20.16
N ASP A 554 18.03 -13.66 20.62
CA ASP A 554 19.28 -13.53 19.91
C ASP A 554 19.94 -14.89 19.64
N GLY A 555 20.57 -14.99 18.46
CA GLY A 555 21.23 -16.21 17.99
C GLY A 555 20.27 -17.29 17.45
N GLU A 556 18.94 -17.08 17.47
CA GLU A 556 17.96 -18.05 16.99
C GLU A 556 17.27 -17.65 15.68
N TRP A 557 17.69 -16.57 15.01
CA TRP A 557 17.04 -16.04 13.82
C TRP A 557 18.00 -15.57 12.70
N ASN A 558 19.28 -15.49 12.95
CA ASN A 558 20.30 -14.98 12.07
C ASN A 558 20.78 -16.04 11.07
N TYR A 559 20.02 -16.19 10.00
CA TYR A 559 20.27 -17.17 8.93
C TYR A 559 20.44 -16.51 7.57
N ALA A 560 21.10 -17.26 6.66
CA ALA A 560 21.21 -16.93 5.24
C ALA A 560 21.03 -18.20 4.38
N PHE A 561 20.79 -18.02 3.08
CA PHE A 561 20.65 -19.12 2.14
C PHE A 561 21.99 -19.48 1.47
N ASP A 562 22.30 -20.75 1.41
CA ASP A 562 23.19 -21.31 0.42
C ASP A 562 22.33 -21.57 -0.84
N LEU A 563 22.50 -20.75 -1.88
CA LEU A 563 21.57 -20.76 -3.00
C LEU A 563 21.53 -22.06 -3.77
N ASP A 564 22.63 -22.74 -3.93
CA ASP A 564 22.68 -24.03 -4.67
C ASP A 564 21.98 -25.12 -3.87
N GLU A 565 22.24 -25.18 -2.56
CA GLU A 565 21.53 -26.08 -1.65
C GLU A 565 20.03 -25.74 -1.60
N MET A 566 19.68 -24.45 -1.51
CA MET A 566 18.29 -23.98 -1.43
C MET A 566 17.49 -24.30 -2.71
N LYS A 567 18.05 -24.09 -3.90
CA LYS A 567 17.41 -24.46 -5.17
C LYS A 567 17.09 -25.95 -5.23
N ALA A 568 18.06 -26.79 -4.85
CA ALA A 568 17.85 -28.24 -4.81
C ALA A 568 16.81 -28.64 -3.75
N ALA A 569 16.87 -28.01 -2.57
CA ALA A 569 15.93 -28.26 -1.48
C ALA A 569 14.49 -27.88 -1.86
N VAL A 570 14.27 -26.68 -2.43
CA VAL A 570 12.95 -26.20 -2.87
C VAL A 570 12.37 -27.12 -3.95
N ALA A 571 13.17 -27.58 -4.91
CA ALA A 571 12.72 -28.51 -5.94
C ALA A 571 12.32 -29.90 -5.40
N ALA A 572 12.92 -30.32 -4.29
CA ALA A 572 12.67 -31.62 -3.65
C ALA A 572 11.67 -31.54 -2.47
N ALA A 573 11.34 -30.33 -2.00
CA ALA A 573 10.58 -30.14 -0.78
C ALA A 573 9.15 -30.66 -0.90
N LYS A 574 8.66 -31.23 0.18
CA LYS A 574 7.26 -31.57 0.36
C LYS A 574 6.59 -30.55 1.26
N VAL A 575 5.51 -29.97 0.78
CA VAL A 575 4.67 -29.08 1.59
C VAL A 575 3.82 -29.93 2.52
N GLU A 576 3.90 -29.66 3.81
CA GLU A 576 3.04 -30.25 4.84
C GLU A 576 1.75 -29.45 4.93
N PHE A 577 0.62 -30.02 4.56
CA PHE A 577 -0.70 -29.40 4.73
C PHE A 577 -1.26 -29.76 6.11
N ARG A 578 -1.79 -28.77 6.82
CA ARG A 578 -2.32 -28.89 8.17
C ARG A 578 -3.79 -28.52 8.21
N LYS A 579 -4.59 -29.30 8.90
CA LYS A 579 -6.00 -28.97 9.14
C LYS A 579 -6.07 -28.05 10.36
N VAL A 580 -6.37 -26.78 10.11
CA VAL A 580 -6.44 -25.73 11.13
C VAL A 580 -7.82 -25.06 11.13
N GLY A 581 -8.19 -24.46 12.24
CA GLY A 581 -9.46 -23.75 12.38
C GLY A 581 -9.47 -22.43 11.60
N TYR A 582 -8.45 -21.61 11.80
CA TYR A 582 -8.32 -20.31 11.15
C TYR A 582 -6.92 -20.14 10.53
N PRO A 583 -6.79 -20.24 9.18
CA PRO A 583 -5.49 -20.29 8.51
C PRO A 583 -4.69 -18.99 8.53
N PHE A 584 -5.23 -17.89 9.01
CA PHE A 584 -4.49 -16.66 9.27
C PHE A 584 -3.86 -16.65 10.68
N GLU A 585 -4.30 -17.51 11.59
CA GLU A 585 -3.78 -17.61 12.96
C GLU A 585 -2.87 -18.82 13.13
N GLU A 586 -3.30 -19.96 12.57
CA GLU A 586 -2.57 -21.21 12.61
C GLU A 586 -2.08 -21.57 11.20
N PRO A 587 -0.80 -21.93 11.01
CA PRO A 587 -0.26 -22.21 9.69
C PRO A 587 -0.91 -23.47 9.07
N ALA A 588 -1.73 -23.24 8.03
CA ALA A 588 -2.40 -24.31 7.29
C ALA A 588 -1.45 -25.13 6.39
N LEU A 589 -0.25 -24.65 6.16
CA LEU A 589 0.84 -25.34 5.49
C LEU A 589 2.18 -24.91 6.04
N ALA A 590 3.17 -25.79 5.88
CA ALA A 590 4.56 -25.53 6.23
C ALA A 590 5.51 -26.26 5.31
N VAL A 591 6.74 -25.75 5.24
CA VAL A 591 7.85 -26.42 4.56
C VAL A 591 9.14 -26.27 5.39
N ARG A 592 9.92 -27.33 5.51
CA ARG A 592 11.24 -27.30 6.16
C ARG A 592 12.32 -27.22 5.10
N LEU A 593 13.21 -26.23 5.24
CA LEU A 593 14.26 -25.96 4.28
C LEU A 593 15.60 -25.70 5.00
N PRO A 594 16.73 -26.04 4.37
CA PRO A 594 18.05 -25.83 4.94
C PRO A 594 18.48 -24.37 4.90
N VAL A 595 19.13 -23.93 5.96
CA VAL A 595 19.73 -22.59 6.07
C VAL A 595 21.11 -22.67 6.67
N ARG A 596 21.88 -21.61 6.51
CA ARG A 596 23.18 -21.44 7.15
C ARG A 596 23.10 -20.39 8.24
N ARG A 597 23.57 -20.75 9.46
CA ARG A 597 23.71 -19.73 10.51
C ARG A 597 24.82 -18.76 10.13
N ILE A 598 24.58 -17.47 10.35
CA ILE A 598 25.55 -16.41 10.09
C ILE A 598 25.96 -15.72 11.40
N ARG A 599 27.10 -15.01 11.39
CA ARG A 599 27.64 -14.32 12.58
C ARG A 599 27.00 -12.99 12.80
N GLU A 600 26.67 -12.35 11.70
CA GLU A 600 26.03 -11.04 11.65
C GLU A 600 24.56 -11.14 11.99
N TRP A 601 23.92 -9.99 12.11
CA TRP A 601 22.49 -9.86 12.25
C TRP A 601 21.98 -10.19 13.66
N GLN A 602 22.57 -9.48 14.62
CA GLN A 602 22.13 -9.49 16.02
C GLN A 602 21.29 -8.26 16.30
N THR A 603 20.37 -8.34 17.25
CA THR A 603 19.66 -7.15 17.72
C THR A 603 20.63 -6.14 18.34
N LEU A 604 20.27 -4.87 18.29
CA LEU A 604 21.02 -3.77 18.90
C LEU A 604 20.23 -3.20 20.07
N ASP A 605 20.92 -2.50 20.98
CA ASP A 605 20.32 -1.80 22.11
C ASP A 605 19.36 -2.70 22.92
N GLU A 606 19.91 -3.81 23.44
CA GLU A 606 19.17 -4.78 24.27
C GLU A 606 17.89 -5.33 23.63
N GLY A 607 17.92 -5.54 22.32
CA GLY A 607 16.80 -6.13 21.55
C GLY A 607 15.78 -5.11 21.03
N ARG A 608 16.03 -3.81 21.20
CA ARG A 608 15.13 -2.76 20.71
C ARG A 608 15.17 -2.56 19.20
N PHE A 609 16.35 -2.72 18.60
CA PHE A 609 16.55 -2.51 17.19
C PHE A 609 16.88 -3.80 16.45
N MET A 610 16.23 -3.98 15.31
CA MET A 610 16.65 -4.96 14.31
C MET A 610 17.56 -4.25 13.31
N PRO A 611 18.85 -4.62 13.22
CA PRO A 611 19.70 -4.09 12.17
C PRO A 611 19.24 -4.60 10.81
N ASP A 612 19.65 -3.91 9.77
CA ASP A 612 19.42 -4.37 8.41
C ASP A 612 20.02 -5.76 8.21
N PRO A 613 19.38 -6.63 7.41
CA PRO A 613 20.01 -7.86 6.98
C PRO A 613 21.37 -7.58 6.35
N PRO A 614 22.38 -8.38 6.63
CA PRO A 614 23.71 -8.17 6.07
C PRO A 614 23.65 -8.29 4.55
N LEU A 615 24.27 -7.34 3.84
CA LEU A 615 24.41 -7.42 2.37
C LEU A 615 25.34 -8.56 1.97
N VAL A 616 26.22 -8.97 2.88
CA VAL A 616 27.12 -10.12 2.75
C VAL A 616 27.00 -10.95 4.02
N ALA A 617 26.58 -12.18 3.89
CA ALA A 617 26.44 -13.10 5.00
C ALA A 617 27.68 -14.00 5.14
N HIS A 618 28.25 -14.09 6.35
CA HIS A 618 29.37 -14.95 6.64
C HIS A 618 28.90 -16.17 7.46
N PRO A 619 28.78 -17.36 6.83
CA PRO A 619 28.31 -18.53 7.54
C PRO A 619 29.30 -18.96 8.61
N THR A 620 28.78 -19.45 9.74
CA THR A 620 29.58 -20.05 10.82
C THR A 620 30.04 -21.48 10.51
N GLY A 621 29.52 -22.07 9.44
CA GLY A 621 29.65 -23.49 9.10
C GLY A 621 28.49 -24.35 9.63
N GLU A 622 27.66 -23.82 10.51
CA GLU A 622 26.50 -24.53 11.04
C GLU A 622 25.33 -24.52 10.06
N ARG A 623 24.89 -25.76 9.71
CA ARG A 623 23.65 -25.95 8.91
C ARG A 623 22.49 -26.20 9.87
N ALA A 624 21.37 -25.53 9.61
CA ALA A 624 20.13 -25.77 10.31
C ALA A 624 18.99 -26.06 9.31
N GLU A 625 17.91 -26.63 9.79
CA GLU A 625 16.65 -26.72 9.06
C GLU A 625 15.60 -25.93 9.81
N ILE A 626 15.00 -24.94 9.14
CA ILE A 626 13.96 -24.10 9.72
C ILE A 626 12.64 -24.31 9.00
N GLU A 627 11.55 -24.01 9.69
CA GLU A 627 10.20 -24.10 9.17
C GLU A 627 9.77 -22.76 8.59
N PHE A 628 9.26 -22.80 7.37
CA PHE A 628 8.63 -21.68 6.71
C PHE A 628 7.12 -21.89 6.69
N VAL A 629 6.37 -20.87 7.09
CA VAL A 629 4.91 -20.85 7.17
C VAL A 629 4.33 -19.67 6.38
N PRO A 630 3.04 -19.64 6.05
CA PRO A 630 2.45 -18.48 5.38
C PRO A 630 2.71 -17.18 6.14
N TYR A 631 3.16 -16.16 5.42
CA TYR A 631 3.38 -14.80 5.92
C TYR A 631 2.19 -14.27 6.75
N ALA A 632 0.99 -14.56 6.26
CA ALA A 632 -0.26 -14.18 6.90
C ALA A 632 -0.42 -14.62 8.35
N THR A 633 0.22 -15.71 8.76
CA THR A 633 0.11 -16.26 10.13
C THR A 633 1.08 -15.64 11.11
N THR A 634 2.01 -14.81 10.63
CA THR A 634 3.12 -14.27 11.44
C THR A 634 2.80 -12.89 12.01
N LEU A 635 3.37 -12.57 13.15
CA LEU A 635 3.51 -11.21 13.66
C LEU A 635 4.95 -10.74 13.45
N GLN A 636 5.93 -11.42 14.09
CA GLN A 636 7.34 -11.27 13.77
C GLN A 636 7.75 -12.28 12.69
N ARG A 637 8.71 -11.91 11.82
CA ARG A 637 9.09 -12.74 10.67
C ARG A 637 10.39 -12.35 10.05
N ILE A 638 11.01 -13.33 9.38
CA ILE A 638 12.06 -13.17 8.38
C ILE A 638 11.58 -13.85 7.09
N THR A 639 11.44 -13.07 6.05
CA THR A 639 10.93 -13.52 4.75
C THR A 639 12.04 -13.56 3.72
N CYS A 640 12.86 -12.51 3.66
CA CYS A 640 13.95 -12.37 2.70
C CYS A 640 15.30 -12.62 3.36
N PHE A 641 16.08 -13.49 2.75
CA PHE A 641 17.38 -13.94 3.23
C PHE A 641 18.47 -13.51 2.27
N ALA A 642 19.64 -13.18 2.83
CA ALA A 642 20.85 -12.95 2.05
C ALA A 642 21.43 -14.28 1.55
N ASP A 643 22.26 -14.20 0.49
CA ASP A 643 23.06 -15.31 0.00
C ASP A 643 24.35 -15.46 0.83
N THR A 644 24.77 -16.69 1.10
CA THR A 644 26.04 -16.99 1.74
C THR A 644 27.25 -16.94 0.78
N GLU A 645 27.03 -17.00 -0.51
CA GLU A 645 28.08 -16.72 -1.50
C GLU A 645 28.41 -15.22 -1.55
N GLY A 646 28.70 -14.65 -0.37
CA GLY A 646 28.90 -13.24 -0.19
C GLY A 646 29.88 -12.66 -1.21
N ARG A 647 29.42 -11.72 -2.03
CA ARG A 647 30.30 -10.93 -2.89
C ARG A 647 31.30 -10.21 -2.01
N GLU A 648 32.60 -10.32 -2.39
CA GLU A 648 33.63 -9.59 -1.69
C GLU A 648 33.29 -8.09 -1.65
N ARG A 649 33.27 -7.53 -0.46
CA ARG A 649 33.02 -6.09 -0.27
C ARG A 649 34.32 -5.33 -0.47
N LEU A 650 34.34 -4.42 -1.41
CA LEU A 650 35.46 -3.49 -1.58
C LEU A 650 35.36 -2.37 -0.53
N PRO A 651 36.45 -2.03 0.15
CA PRO A 651 36.39 -1.04 1.23
C PRO A 651 36.10 0.35 0.72
N VAL A 652 35.04 0.97 1.26
CA VAL A 652 34.80 2.41 1.17
C VAL A 652 35.63 3.06 2.28
N VAL A 653 36.77 3.62 1.89
CA VAL A 653 37.79 4.06 2.86
C VAL A 653 37.54 5.46 3.40
N ALA A 654 36.79 6.30 2.71
CA ALA A 654 36.42 7.63 3.15
C ALA A 654 35.29 8.22 2.30
N ALA A 655 34.61 9.23 2.87
CA ALA A 655 33.77 10.16 2.12
C ALA A 655 34.20 11.58 2.42
N TYR A 656 34.12 12.44 1.42
CA TYR A 656 34.57 13.82 1.47
C TYR A 656 33.46 14.77 1.02
N SER A 657 33.28 15.89 1.73
CA SER A 657 32.45 17.00 1.28
C SER A 657 33.36 18.18 0.87
N ASN A 658 32.91 18.97 -0.09
CA ASN A 658 33.57 20.25 -0.42
C ASN A 658 33.37 21.30 0.67
N GLY A 659 32.51 21.05 1.68
CA GLY A 659 32.23 22.00 2.76
C GLY A 659 31.34 23.18 2.36
N GLU A 660 30.74 23.14 1.21
CA GLU A 660 29.90 24.20 0.65
C GLU A 660 28.44 23.76 0.47
N LEU A 661 27.52 24.70 0.66
CA LEU A 661 26.11 24.57 0.39
C LEU A 661 25.75 25.52 -0.74
N PHE A 662 25.17 25.02 -1.80
CA PHE A 662 24.75 25.80 -2.97
C PHE A 662 23.24 25.99 -2.95
N PRO A 663 22.70 27.12 -3.46
CA PRO A 663 21.26 27.29 -3.60
C PRO A 663 20.65 26.20 -4.49
N TYR A 664 19.48 25.75 -4.09
CA TYR A 664 18.72 24.75 -4.81
C TYR A 664 17.27 25.22 -5.02
N ASP A 665 16.76 25.09 -6.25
CA ASP A 665 15.38 25.40 -6.62
C ASP A 665 14.58 24.09 -6.74
N PRO A 666 13.69 23.77 -5.77
CA PRO A 666 12.90 22.55 -5.80
C PRO A 666 11.96 22.44 -7.01
N GLY A 667 11.64 23.55 -7.67
CA GLY A 667 10.80 23.61 -8.85
C GLY A 667 11.48 23.16 -10.15
N LYS A 668 12.80 22.90 -10.10
CA LYS A 668 13.60 22.49 -11.27
C LYS A 668 14.18 21.11 -11.07
N PRO A 669 14.40 20.34 -12.18
CA PRO A 669 15.15 19.09 -12.12
C PRO A 669 16.53 19.29 -11.49
N LEU A 670 16.99 18.32 -10.70
CA LEU A 670 18.30 18.39 -10.08
C LEU A 670 19.44 18.43 -11.11
N ALA A 671 19.25 17.77 -12.26
CA ALA A 671 20.19 17.76 -13.38
C ALA A 671 20.42 19.15 -13.98
N ASP A 672 19.39 19.98 -14.01
CA ASP A 672 19.44 21.32 -14.62
C ASP A 672 20.06 22.40 -13.70
N GLN A 673 20.36 22.03 -12.47
CA GLN A 673 20.91 22.98 -11.50
C GLN A 673 22.43 22.87 -11.47
N SER A 674 23.06 23.95 -11.88
CA SER A 674 24.47 24.02 -12.23
C SER A 674 25.42 23.63 -11.09
N PHE A 675 26.10 22.58 -11.33
CA PHE A 675 27.42 22.33 -10.83
C PHE A 675 28.12 21.51 -11.91
N GLU A 676 29.33 21.89 -12.22
CA GLU A 676 30.13 21.21 -13.21
C GLU A 676 30.98 20.14 -12.50
N PRO A 677 30.51 18.87 -12.41
CA PRO A 677 31.32 17.80 -11.81
C PRO A 677 32.66 17.61 -12.51
N GLU A 678 32.76 18.04 -13.76
CA GLU A 678 33.97 18.06 -14.58
C GLU A 678 35.08 18.97 -14.02
N LYS A 679 34.70 20.03 -13.29
CA LYS A 679 35.65 20.93 -12.61
C LYS A 679 36.17 20.39 -11.30
N TRP A 680 35.54 19.34 -10.77
CA TRP A 680 35.87 18.71 -9.50
C TRP A 680 36.48 17.33 -9.76
N GLY A 681 37.69 17.33 -10.22
CA GLY A 681 38.44 16.08 -10.42
C GLY A 681 38.68 15.37 -9.07
N PRO A 682 38.92 14.05 -9.10
CA PRO A 682 39.17 13.25 -7.89
C PRO A 682 40.26 13.80 -6.95
N ARG A 683 41.14 14.63 -7.47
CA ARG A 683 42.24 15.25 -6.72
C ARG A 683 41.81 16.42 -5.83
N ASP A 684 40.76 17.13 -6.16
CA ASP A 684 40.34 18.34 -5.45
C ASP A 684 39.50 18.05 -4.21
N TYR A 685 38.85 16.87 -4.16
CA TYR A 685 38.01 16.47 -3.02
C TYR A 685 38.81 15.89 -1.85
N THR A 686 39.91 15.23 -2.11
CA THR A 686 40.68 14.53 -1.09
C THR A 686 41.38 15.48 -0.10
N SER A 687 41.32 16.77 -0.33
CA SER A 687 42.04 17.75 0.48
C SER A 687 41.19 18.58 1.43
N ARG A 688 39.83 18.49 1.43
CA ARG A 688 39.04 19.50 2.14
C ARG A 688 38.40 19.00 3.44
N TYR A 689 37.40 18.15 3.41
CA TYR A 689 36.71 17.76 4.65
C TYR A 689 36.28 16.32 4.59
N GLN A 690 36.86 15.49 5.43
CA GLN A 690 36.38 14.12 5.61
C GLN A 690 35.10 14.14 6.45
N VAL A 691 34.04 13.56 5.94
CA VAL A 691 32.78 13.38 6.67
C VAL A 691 32.91 12.09 7.48
N PRO A 692 32.82 12.13 8.80
CA PRO A 692 32.87 10.91 9.61
C PRO A 692 31.60 10.07 9.39
N PRO A 693 31.73 8.73 9.37
CA PRO A 693 30.56 7.87 9.37
C PRO A 693 29.83 7.98 10.71
N ARG A 694 28.52 8.14 10.69
CA ARG A 694 27.70 8.23 11.91
C ARG A 694 27.38 6.85 12.51
N HIS A 695 27.44 5.79 11.68
CA HIS A 695 27.09 4.44 12.06
C HIS A 695 28.13 3.43 11.53
N PRO A 696 28.22 2.22 12.15
CA PRO A 696 29.05 1.11 11.66
C PRO A 696 28.81 0.76 10.19
N ASP A 697 27.62 1.07 9.70
CA ASP A 697 27.19 0.82 8.31
C ASP A 697 27.70 1.82 7.27
N LEU A 698 28.64 2.67 7.63
CA LEU A 698 29.24 3.66 6.74
C LEU A 698 28.23 4.68 6.16
N PHE A 699 27.25 5.08 6.96
CA PHE A 699 26.44 6.21 6.63
C PHE A 699 27.15 7.53 6.91
N PHE A 700 27.21 8.39 5.91
CA PHE A 700 27.83 9.73 6.00
C PHE A 700 26.75 10.80 6.09
N ASP A 701 26.51 11.29 7.29
CA ASP A 701 25.49 12.28 7.60
C ASP A 701 25.98 13.69 7.25
N VAL A 702 25.53 14.18 6.10
CA VAL A 702 25.85 15.53 5.62
C VAL A 702 25.13 16.58 6.44
N GLY A 703 23.92 16.28 6.93
CA GLY A 703 23.16 17.19 7.79
C GLY A 703 23.89 17.48 9.10
N ALA A 704 24.43 16.44 9.75
CA ALA A 704 25.25 16.61 10.95
C ALA A 704 26.57 17.35 10.67
N PHE A 705 27.17 17.13 9.50
CA PHE A 705 28.39 17.84 9.08
C PHE A 705 28.17 19.34 8.94
N PHE A 706 27.00 19.78 8.44
CA PHE A 706 26.63 21.17 8.32
C PHE A 706 25.84 21.71 9.52
N GLN A 707 25.91 21.08 10.68
CA GLN A 707 25.17 21.48 11.87
C GLN A 707 25.37 22.99 12.18
N GLY A 708 24.24 23.67 12.42
CA GLY A 708 24.25 25.13 12.67
C GLY A 708 24.19 26.00 11.40
N ARG A 709 24.15 25.41 10.21
CA ARG A 709 23.95 26.12 8.94
C ARG A 709 22.53 25.83 8.41
N LYS A 710 21.96 26.81 7.71
CA LYS A 710 20.68 26.59 7.02
C LYS A 710 20.90 25.66 5.84
N THR A 711 20.24 24.47 5.87
CA THR A 711 20.39 23.43 4.86
C THR A 711 19.20 23.31 3.91
N GLU A 712 18.05 23.90 4.25
CA GLU A 712 16.85 23.88 3.42
C GLU A 712 17.07 24.61 2.09
N CYS A 713 16.52 24.07 1.01
CA CYS A 713 16.71 24.56 -0.35
C CYS A 713 18.17 24.71 -0.74
N THR A 714 19.01 23.75 -0.34
CA THR A 714 20.40 23.69 -0.71
C THR A 714 20.79 22.35 -1.32
N LEU A 715 21.90 22.35 -2.02
CA LEU A 715 22.55 21.14 -2.49
C LEU A 715 24.02 21.11 -2.09
N THR A 716 24.56 19.93 -1.96
CA THR A 716 25.97 19.70 -1.69
C THR A 716 26.47 18.44 -2.40
N TYR A 717 27.77 18.20 -2.29
CA TYR A 717 28.44 17.07 -2.90
C TYR A 717 29.13 16.22 -1.85
N LEU A 718 29.00 14.91 -2.01
CA LEU A 718 29.67 13.90 -1.21
C LEU A 718 30.43 12.97 -2.16
N THR A 719 31.76 12.85 -2.00
CA THR A 719 32.57 11.96 -2.80
C THR A 719 33.08 10.79 -1.96
N PHE A 720 32.67 9.60 -2.32
CA PHE A 720 33.16 8.35 -1.75
C PHE A 720 34.44 7.90 -2.41
N ARG A 721 35.38 7.43 -1.61
CA ARG A 721 36.62 6.81 -2.05
C ARG A 721 36.61 5.32 -1.75
N VAL A 722 36.71 4.52 -2.80
CA VAL A 722 36.69 3.06 -2.75
C VAL A 722 38.05 2.52 -3.12
N TRP A 723 38.58 1.56 -2.40
CA TRP A 723 39.84 0.90 -2.72
C TRP A 723 39.63 -0.46 -3.33
N SER A 724 40.40 -0.80 -4.36
CA SER A 724 40.50 -2.16 -4.91
C SER A 724 41.95 -2.54 -5.15
N ASP A 725 42.29 -3.76 -4.83
CA ASP A 725 43.64 -4.33 -5.09
C ASP A 725 43.80 -4.87 -6.50
N ARG A 726 42.69 -4.96 -7.26
CA ARG A 726 42.60 -5.49 -8.63
C ARG A 726 41.55 -4.76 -9.46
N ASP A 727 41.56 -5.03 -10.76
CA ASP A 727 40.52 -4.61 -11.66
C ASP A 727 39.30 -5.53 -11.53
N GLU A 728 38.09 -4.97 -11.41
CA GLU A 728 36.82 -5.68 -11.35
C GLU A 728 35.87 -5.16 -12.42
N ALA A 729 35.68 -5.93 -13.48
CA ALA A 729 34.85 -5.52 -14.61
C ALA A 729 33.35 -5.46 -14.27
N ASN A 730 32.89 -6.29 -13.33
CA ASN A 730 31.51 -6.46 -12.96
C ASN A 730 31.21 -5.99 -11.53
N ALA A 731 31.92 -4.99 -11.05
CA ALA A 731 31.66 -4.45 -9.72
C ALA A 731 30.25 -3.85 -9.63
N THR A 732 29.65 -3.98 -8.46
CA THR A 732 28.32 -3.44 -8.16
C THR A 732 28.42 -2.39 -7.07
N TRP A 733 27.98 -1.17 -7.38
CA TRP A 733 27.93 -0.04 -6.48
C TRP A 733 26.51 0.09 -5.94
N CYS A 734 26.35 -0.03 -4.64
CA CYS A 734 25.07 0.01 -3.95
C CYS A 734 24.98 1.34 -3.19
N LEU A 735 24.27 2.31 -3.79
CA LEU A 735 24.09 3.67 -3.24
C LEU A 735 22.74 3.79 -2.58
N SER A 736 22.72 4.25 -1.32
CA SER A 736 21.51 4.73 -0.64
C SER A 736 21.71 6.20 -0.30
N ALA A 737 20.72 7.05 -0.55
CA ALA A 737 20.80 8.47 -0.25
C ALA A 737 19.46 9.02 0.21
N GLY A 738 19.48 10.08 1.01
CA GLY A 738 18.28 10.84 1.39
C GLY A 738 17.99 11.94 0.38
N TYR A 739 16.72 12.27 0.17
CA TYR A 739 16.24 13.33 -0.72
C TYR A 739 16.58 13.12 -2.21
N ARG A 740 16.69 14.22 -2.99
CA ARG A 740 17.05 14.14 -4.41
C ARG A 740 18.52 13.85 -4.58
N VAL A 741 18.83 12.94 -5.49
CA VAL A 741 20.20 12.47 -5.68
C VAL A 741 20.56 12.33 -7.16
N GLN A 742 21.81 12.70 -7.48
CA GLN A 742 22.44 12.43 -8.76
C GLN A 742 23.83 11.88 -8.49
N ALA A 743 24.20 10.73 -9.07
CA ALA A 743 25.46 10.06 -8.81
C ALA A 743 26.32 9.96 -10.07
N PHE A 744 27.63 10.15 -9.89
CA PHE A 744 28.62 10.14 -10.95
C PHE A 744 29.79 9.22 -10.59
N ILE A 745 30.24 8.40 -11.52
CA ILE A 745 31.48 7.65 -11.42
C ILE A 745 32.40 8.14 -12.55
N ASP A 746 33.64 8.52 -12.21
CA ASP A 746 34.60 9.08 -13.17
C ASP A 746 34.03 10.24 -14.00
N GLY A 747 33.20 11.10 -13.37
CA GLY A 747 32.56 12.25 -14.01
C GLY A 747 31.39 11.93 -14.93
N ARG A 748 31.00 10.68 -15.07
CA ARG A 748 29.84 10.25 -15.86
C ARG A 748 28.67 9.99 -14.94
N GLU A 749 27.49 10.52 -15.29
CA GLU A 749 26.28 10.21 -14.58
C GLU A 749 25.95 8.73 -14.69
N VAL A 750 25.70 8.09 -13.55
CA VAL A 750 25.34 6.67 -13.44
C VAL A 750 23.97 6.47 -12.84
N TYR A 751 23.44 7.51 -12.16
CA TYR A 751 22.11 7.48 -11.54
C TYR A 751 21.61 8.90 -11.27
N ALA A 752 20.31 9.12 -11.46
CA ALA A 752 19.61 10.33 -11.04
C ALA A 752 18.19 9.99 -10.55
N ALA A 753 17.78 10.62 -9.43
CA ALA A 753 16.42 10.58 -8.93
C ALA A 753 15.95 11.99 -8.60
N ASP A 754 14.90 12.43 -9.29
CA ASP A 754 14.26 13.73 -9.11
C ASP A 754 13.09 13.70 -8.12
N GLY A 755 12.80 12.55 -7.52
CA GLY A 755 11.77 12.39 -6.50
C GLY A 755 12.20 13.01 -5.16
N ILE A 756 11.22 13.40 -4.36
CA ILE A 756 11.43 13.88 -2.99
C ILE A 756 11.15 12.71 -2.06
N SER A 757 12.17 12.18 -1.38
CA SER A 757 11.94 11.41 -0.17
C SER A 757 12.08 12.36 1.01
N GLU A 758 11.06 12.52 1.81
CA GLU A 758 11.06 13.42 2.99
C GLU A 758 11.93 12.85 4.12
N GLY A 759 13.24 12.88 3.92
CA GLY A 759 14.19 12.36 4.91
C GLY A 759 14.20 10.86 5.09
N LEU A 760 13.44 10.14 4.27
CA LEU A 760 13.44 8.70 4.23
C LEU A 760 14.53 8.20 3.29
N TRP A 761 15.22 7.15 3.69
CA TRP A 761 16.26 6.55 2.90
C TRP A 761 15.70 5.98 1.62
N MET A 762 16.26 6.41 0.51
CA MET A 762 16.10 5.65 -0.71
C MET A 762 16.66 4.24 -0.50
N ALA A 763 15.92 3.25 -0.94
CA ALA A 763 16.47 1.91 -1.08
C ALA A 763 17.74 1.97 -1.91
N PRO A 764 18.69 1.09 -1.62
CA PRO A 764 19.95 1.09 -2.36
C PRO A 764 19.71 0.92 -3.85
N VAL A 765 20.25 1.82 -4.61
CA VAL A 765 20.33 1.71 -6.06
C VAL A 765 21.54 0.88 -6.41
N TRP A 766 21.34 -0.13 -7.22
CA TRP A 766 22.39 -1.07 -7.62
C TRP A 766 22.92 -0.69 -9.01
N ILE A 767 24.13 -0.10 -9.04
CA ILE A 767 24.77 0.42 -10.23
C ILE A 767 25.89 -0.54 -10.63
N ARG A 768 25.81 -1.13 -11.81
CA ARG A 768 26.93 -1.92 -12.38
C ARG A 768 27.93 -0.98 -13.02
N HIS A 769 29.11 -0.92 -12.48
CA HIS A 769 30.19 -0.11 -13.02
C HIS A 769 31.54 -0.73 -12.63
N PRO A 770 32.48 -0.90 -13.59
CA PRO A 770 33.78 -1.50 -13.27
C PRO A 770 34.55 -0.68 -12.23
N VAL A 771 35.40 -1.38 -11.48
CA VAL A 771 36.33 -0.81 -10.51
C VAL A 771 37.73 -1.12 -11.02
N LYS A 772 38.62 -0.13 -10.95
CA LYS A 772 40.04 -0.29 -11.32
C LYS A 772 40.88 -0.55 -10.08
N LYS A 773 42.02 -1.20 -10.27
CA LYS A 773 43.02 -1.32 -9.20
C LYS A 773 43.45 0.07 -8.69
N GLY A 774 43.42 0.27 -7.38
CA GLY A 774 43.69 1.53 -6.73
C GLY A 774 42.44 2.21 -6.20
N TYR A 775 42.45 3.54 -6.14
CA TYR A 775 41.32 4.33 -5.69
C TYR A 775 40.35 4.62 -6.82
N ASN A 776 39.05 4.39 -6.51
CA ASN A 776 37.94 4.71 -7.38
C ASN A 776 37.02 5.68 -6.64
N TYR A 777 36.30 6.50 -7.36
CA TYR A 777 35.50 7.57 -6.76
C TYR A 777 34.08 7.59 -7.31
N MET A 778 33.09 7.71 -6.38
CA MET A 778 31.73 8.07 -6.73
C MET A 778 31.41 9.41 -6.10
N THR A 779 30.99 10.36 -6.91
CA THR A 779 30.50 11.66 -6.45
C THR A 779 28.98 11.67 -6.48
N VAL A 780 28.37 12.05 -5.38
CA VAL A 780 26.92 12.12 -5.21
C VAL A 780 26.52 13.56 -4.95
N LYS A 781 25.66 14.09 -5.79
CA LYS A 781 25.00 15.38 -5.63
C LYS A 781 23.73 15.15 -4.82
N LEU A 782 23.63 15.79 -3.68
CA LEU A 782 22.55 15.66 -2.72
C LEU A 782 21.83 16.99 -2.60
N ALA A 783 20.52 17.03 -2.88
CA ALA A 783 19.73 18.23 -2.70
C ALA A 783 18.71 18.07 -1.58
N HIS A 784 18.66 19.06 -0.68
CA HIS A 784 17.68 19.19 0.38
C HIS A 784 16.58 20.16 -0.09
N PRO A 785 15.38 19.69 -0.41
CA PRO A 785 14.35 20.50 -1.06
C PRO A 785 13.71 21.57 -0.17
N GLY A 786 13.94 21.56 1.15
CA GLY A 786 13.36 22.53 2.06
C GLY A 786 11.84 22.43 2.24
N MET A 787 11.22 21.38 1.72
CA MET A 787 9.77 21.23 1.77
C MET A 787 9.32 20.42 2.98
N TRP A 788 8.28 20.95 3.62
CA TRP A 788 7.46 20.37 4.67
C TRP A 788 8.19 20.09 5.98
N SER A 789 8.04 21.04 6.87
CA SER A 789 8.33 20.88 8.28
C SER A 789 7.30 19.94 8.93
N MET A 790 7.40 18.65 8.71
CA MET A 790 7.08 17.78 9.80
C MET A 790 8.30 17.82 10.72
N ASP A 791 8.33 18.76 11.64
CA ASP A 791 9.42 18.97 12.62
C ASP A 791 9.61 17.75 13.56
N GLN A 792 8.84 16.70 13.32
CA GLN A 792 8.79 15.46 14.09
C GLN A 792 9.79 14.39 13.61
N TYR A 793 10.38 14.54 12.42
CA TYR A 793 11.27 13.52 11.89
C TYR A 793 12.71 14.00 11.84
N PRO A 794 13.66 13.29 12.46
CA PRO A 794 15.06 13.62 12.33
C PRO A 794 15.48 13.55 10.87
N ARG A 795 15.86 14.68 10.33
CA ARG A 795 16.23 14.88 8.94
C ARG A 795 17.59 14.27 8.67
N LEU A 796 17.67 13.03 8.24
CA LEU A 796 18.92 12.41 7.80
C LEU A 796 19.21 12.83 6.36
N TRP A 797 20.08 13.79 6.20
CA TRP A 797 20.57 14.20 4.89
C TRP A 797 21.98 13.66 4.66
N GLY A 798 22.10 12.68 3.79
CA GLY A 798 23.39 12.06 3.56
C GLY A 798 23.31 10.90 2.58
N ALA A 799 24.35 10.11 2.52
CA ALA A 799 24.41 8.94 1.67
C ALA A 799 25.27 7.81 2.27
N ARG A 800 24.99 6.60 1.81
CA ARG A 800 25.75 5.40 2.09
C ARG A 800 26.17 4.75 0.78
N LEU A 801 27.38 4.25 0.73
CA LEU A 801 27.88 3.48 -0.40
C LEU A 801 28.44 2.15 0.07
N VAL A 802 28.04 1.07 -0.60
CA VAL A 802 28.67 -0.25 -0.48
C VAL A 802 29.05 -0.69 -1.89
N VAL A 803 30.28 -1.19 -2.06
CA VAL A 803 30.73 -1.66 -3.37
C VAL A 803 31.14 -3.13 -3.24
N PHE A 804 30.68 -3.94 -4.17
CA PHE A 804 30.97 -5.35 -4.26
C PHE A 804 31.83 -5.66 -5.47
N ALA A 805 32.83 -6.50 -5.29
CA ALA A 805 33.51 -7.15 -6.40
C ALA A 805 32.55 -8.04 -7.19
N GLY A 806 32.81 -8.25 -8.46
CA GLY A 806 31.96 -9.06 -9.33
C GLY A 806 31.82 -10.49 -8.79
N GLY A 807 30.58 -10.92 -8.50
CA GLY A 807 30.23 -12.29 -8.31
C GLY A 807 30.02 -13.01 -9.65
N LYS A 808 30.01 -14.35 -9.64
CA LYS A 808 29.62 -15.15 -10.82
C LYS A 808 28.28 -14.61 -11.35
N GLU A 809 28.18 -14.42 -12.66
CA GLU A 809 26.98 -13.95 -13.33
C GLU A 809 25.75 -14.75 -12.88
N GLY A 810 24.97 -14.21 -11.98
CA GLY A 810 23.59 -14.61 -11.80
C GLY A 810 22.78 -14.05 -12.98
N LYS A 811 22.29 -14.93 -13.83
CA LYS A 811 21.35 -14.61 -14.93
C LYS A 811 20.07 -14.01 -14.41
#